data_ed641b48fec17fabdf061a9d3a30e0bd
#
_entry.id   ed641b48fec17fabdf061a9d3a30e0bd
#
_cell.length_a   1.000
_cell.length_b   1.000
_cell.length_c   1.000
_cell.angle_alpha   90.00
_cell.angle_beta   90.00
_cell.angle_gamma   90.00
#
_symmetry.space_group_name_H-M   'P 1'
#
loop_
_entity.id
_entity.type
_entity.pdbx_description
1 polymer ?
#
loop_
_entity_poly.entity_id
_entity_poly.type
_entity_poly.pdbx_seq_one_letter_code
_entity_poly.pdbx_strand_id
1 'polypeptide(L)'
;MVELPESLAGLPEPVAERVRVVASRRYPAAGTFVLHWMHTALRVEENPALDTARFLATRLNLPLLVYQGLSERYPYACDRHHAFILQGARETHRELAAAGIPSVFHLERPGHRGPHLRTLAGRAAAVVTEDFPTAPISDWLPRVAERAAGPVFAVDTACVVPMRLVGRAYDRAFSYRDATAAMRAARLARPWFTVARTQFASVAPVVANTAAPTASTSVSTPAPPPVPPSAPPSASPSAPPSAPPPAPPPSTAFDLPFEPLDWERIEEDRAGLARLIGDCDIDHTVGPIADTPGGSRAGYERWNAFRRSGLARYAYDRNDPLRAGTSRLSAYLRYGMVSPLRIAREAAAVMAAGGGGKAGAEKFLDELLVWRELAYTFCHYRRDHGTVAAIPGWAQRTLADHQADRRPALFDAESLARGCTGDPLWDAAQRSLRVRGELHNNVRMTWGKALVGWTPDLATAWRHLVDLNHQFALDGRDPSSYGGLLWCVGQFDRPFTPPQPVFGTVRTRPLKDHAMRLDPDQYREQVDRPAGGSAPRVAVIGAGVAGLIAARTLADSGFEVSVFEKSRGAGGRAATRRAEPKLAFDHGAQYFTAYDPRFRQAVETWIEQGLAARWPAPLVQIGPAGVAAKTDQPERFVFVPGMSAIGRHLAKDLSIRGDLRIARVESRPAGWELIDTAGQSQGQFDYAVVAVPSPQAADLLGDHPFAAEARAVPMTPCWAAMAAFERRVDTAWDGAFLHESPLAWVSRNSAKPGRDPSSDCWVLHATADWTAANLDLPKDEAARQLLAAFGHSVEQSAAAGQGGRCGASHSTPDGQAAPLPATIHLDAHRWMFSATPLTLDRQCLWDDASQLALCGDWLAGGRIEGAYRSGAAAAGCVLRKAGLATP
;
A
#
# COMPACT_ATOMS: atom_id res chain seq x y z
N MET A 1 35.43 16.57 -18.94
CA MET A 1 35.28 16.01 -17.58
C MET A 1 34.86 17.15 -16.69
N VAL A 2 33.84 17.02 -15.88
CA VAL A 2 33.51 18.00 -14.85
C VAL A 2 34.63 17.89 -13.82
N GLU A 3 35.36 18.99 -13.53
CA GLU A 3 36.36 19.02 -12.46
C GLU A 3 35.67 18.69 -11.15
N LEU A 4 36.10 17.58 -10.51
CA LEU A 4 35.69 17.26 -9.16
C LEU A 4 36.36 18.23 -8.18
N PRO A 5 35.71 18.56 -7.06
CA PRO A 5 36.33 19.34 -6.00
C PRO A 5 37.63 18.71 -5.52
N GLU A 6 38.59 19.53 -5.08
CA GLU A 6 39.90 19.10 -4.58
C GLU A 6 39.81 18.03 -3.48
N SER A 7 38.74 18.07 -2.67
CA SER A 7 38.43 17.06 -1.65
C SER A 7 38.18 15.65 -2.19
N LEU A 8 37.85 15.51 -3.45
CA LEU A 8 37.68 14.24 -4.16
C LEU A 8 38.87 13.94 -5.10
N ALA A 9 39.91 14.76 -5.08
CA ALA A 9 41.16 14.49 -5.82
C ALA A 9 41.81 13.21 -5.32
N GLY A 10 42.14 12.29 -6.23
CA GLY A 10 42.64 10.96 -5.90
C GLY A 10 41.56 9.89 -5.69
N LEU A 11 40.26 10.23 -5.80
CA LEU A 11 39.21 9.22 -5.89
C LEU A 11 39.46 8.37 -7.14
N PRO A 12 39.43 7.04 -7.04
CA PRO A 12 39.66 6.16 -8.16
C PRO A 12 38.76 6.46 -9.36
N GLU A 13 39.30 6.48 -10.56
CA GLU A 13 38.61 6.87 -11.78
C GLU A 13 37.23 6.17 -11.97
N PRO A 14 37.07 4.85 -11.76
CA PRO A 14 35.76 4.18 -11.90
C PRO A 14 34.74 4.63 -10.90
N VAL A 15 35.11 5.25 -9.77
CA VAL A 15 34.17 5.88 -8.83
C VAL A 15 33.98 7.35 -9.17
N ALA A 16 35.09 8.06 -9.45
CA ALA A 16 35.11 9.49 -9.76
C ALA A 16 34.17 9.84 -10.94
N GLU A 17 34.20 9.04 -11.99
CA GLU A 17 33.35 9.23 -13.18
C GLU A 17 31.84 9.16 -12.91
N ARG A 18 31.42 8.62 -11.75
CA ARG A 18 30.04 8.45 -11.33
C ARG A 18 29.53 9.59 -10.48
N VAL A 19 30.42 10.39 -9.93
CA VAL A 19 30.08 11.48 -9.01
C VAL A 19 29.53 12.68 -9.73
N ARG A 20 28.41 13.20 -9.28
CA ARG A 20 27.81 14.47 -9.69
C ARG A 20 27.73 15.41 -8.49
N VAL A 21 28.21 16.61 -8.63
CA VAL A 21 28.05 17.67 -7.62
C VAL A 21 26.61 18.20 -7.72
N VAL A 22 25.84 18.06 -6.64
CA VAL A 22 24.45 18.55 -6.55
C VAL A 22 24.45 19.96 -5.93
N ALA A 23 25.25 20.17 -4.88
CA ALA A 23 25.44 21.46 -4.26
C ALA A 23 26.93 21.67 -3.99
N SER A 24 27.48 22.76 -4.53
CA SER A 24 28.85 23.19 -4.30
C SER A 24 28.85 24.19 -3.13
N ARG A 25 29.32 23.74 -1.97
CA ARG A 25 29.40 24.54 -0.73
C ARG A 25 30.78 24.35 -0.10
N ARG A 26 31.15 25.27 0.76
CA ARG A 26 32.34 25.09 1.61
C ARG A 26 32.01 24.06 2.70
N TYR A 27 33.02 23.32 3.13
CA TYR A 27 32.89 22.44 4.27
C TYR A 27 32.66 23.27 5.53
N PRO A 28 31.56 23.02 6.29
CA PRO A 28 31.29 23.80 7.51
C PRO A 28 32.30 23.40 8.61
N ALA A 29 32.83 24.38 9.31
CA ALA A 29 33.76 24.11 10.43
C ALA A 29 33.09 23.33 11.58
N ALA A 30 31.79 23.46 11.75
CA ALA A 30 30.99 22.72 12.73
C ALA A 30 30.53 21.34 12.25
N GLY A 31 30.89 20.92 11.03
CA GLY A 31 30.51 19.61 10.51
C GLY A 31 31.31 18.50 11.18
N THR A 32 30.63 17.59 11.87
CA THR A 32 31.25 16.57 12.72
C THR A 32 31.33 15.19 12.10
N PHE A 33 30.68 14.95 10.95
CA PHE A 33 30.66 13.66 10.26
C PHE A 33 30.37 13.83 8.76
N VAL A 34 30.70 12.81 7.96
CA VAL A 34 30.21 12.64 6.59
C VAL A 34 28.95 11.80 6.62
N LEU A 35 27.88 12.30 6.00
CA LEU A 35 26.60 11.59 5.90
C LEU A 35 26.52 10.85 4.57
N HIS A 36 26.36 9.52 4.62
CA HIS A 36 25.91 8.75 3.45
C HIS A 36 24.41 8.46 3.54
N TRP A 37 23.59 9.12 2.73
CA TRP A 37 22.18 8.81 2.60
C TRP A 37 22.01 7.67 1.59
N MET A 38 21.83 6.43 2.10
CA MET A 38 21.68 5.20 1.32
C MET A 38 20.20 4.89 1.09
N HIS A 39 19.78 4.64 -0.17
CA HIS A 39 18.39 4.34 -0.52
C HIS A 39 18.17 3.37 -1.70
N THR A 40 19.01 3.40 -2.75
CA THR A 40 18.87 2.57 -3.96
C THR A 40 20.13 1.78 -4.29
N ALA A 41 21.03 1.66 -3.32
CA ALA A 41 22.17 0.77 -3.36
C ALA A 41 22.31 0.05 -2.02
N LEU A 42 21.29 -0.76 -1.66
CA LEU A 42 21.23 -1.49 -0.40
C LEU A 42 22.20 -2.68 -0.42
N ARG A 43 23.50 -2.35 -0.40
CA ARG A 43 24.62 -3.28 -0.38
C ARG A 43 25.91 -2.59 0.06
N VAL A 44 26.84 -3.35 0.56
CA VAL A 44 28.20 -2.86 0.88
C VAL A 44 29.16 -3.12 -0.28
N GLU A 45 29.02 -4.28 -0.94
CA GLU A 45 29.90 -4.68 -2.03
C GLU A 45 29.69 -3.84 -3.30
N GLU A 46 30.78 -3.41 -3.93
CA GLU A 46 30.77 -2.64 -5.18
C GLU A 46 29.75 -1.48 -5.15
N ASN A 47 29.82 -0.67 -4.09
CA ASN A 47 28.94 0.47 -3.91
C ASN A 47 29.71 1.79 -4.10
N PRO A 48 29.66 2.38 -5.31
CA PRO A 48 30.40 3.61 -5.60
C PRO A 48 30.04 4.79 -4.68
N ALA A 49 28.81 4.88 -4.20
CA ALA A 49 28.38 5.95 -3.31
C ALA A 49 28.98 5.77 -1.91
N LEU A 50 28.96 4.54 -1.39
CA LEU A 50 29.60 4.21 -0.12
C LEU A 50 31.13 4.40 -0.21
N ASP A 51 31.76 3.98 -1.31
CA ASP A 51 33.20 4.18 -1.53
C ASP A 51 33.57 5.67 -1.61
N THR A 52 32.74 6.51 -2.25
CA THR A 52 32.90 7.97 -2.26
C THR A 52 32.79 8.55 -0.85
N ALA A 53 31.80 8.11 -0.07
CA ALA A 53 31.56 8.57 1.29
C ALA A 53 32.72 8.18 2.22
N ARG A 54 33.24 6.96 2.11
CA ARG A 54 34.40 6.46 2.85
C ARG A 54 35.67 7.25 2.51
N PHE A 55 35.92 7.46 1.21
CA PHE A 55 37.04 8.26 0.75
C PHE A 55 37.02 9.68 1.33
N LEU A 56 35.83 10.31 1.27
CA LEU A 56 35.65 11.67 1.77
C LEU A 56 35.81 11.76 3.29
N ALA A 57 35.25 10.81 4.04
CA ALA A 57 35.36 10.71 5.48
C ALA A 57 36.86 10.59 5.91
N THR A 58 37.61 9.73 5.22
CA THR A 58 39.06 9.59 5.45
C THR A 58 39.82 10.89 5.11
N ARG A 59 39.49 11.52 3.98
CA ARG A 59 40.15 12.76 3.54
C ARG A 59 39.90 13.92 4.49
N LEU A 60 38.73 14.02 5.07
CA LEU A 60 38.33 15.05 6.03
C LEU A 60 38.71 14.68 7.49
N ASN A 61 39.22 13.50 7.73
CA ASN A 61 39.45 12.94 9.06
C ASN A 61 38.20 13.02 9.96
N LEU A 62 37.04 12.67 9.40
CA LEU A 62 35.73 12.69 10.07
C LEU A 62 35.10 11.28 10.07
N PRO A 63 34.28 10.96 11.06
CA PRO A 63 33.53 9.71 11.05
C PRO A 63 32.48 9.69 9.91
N LEU A 64 32.19 8.48 9.41
CA LEU A 64 31.15 8.24 8.43
C LEU A 64 29.89 7.75 9.15
N LEU A 65 28.75 8.35 8.85
CA LEU A 65 27.43 7.85 9.26
C LEU A 65 26.63 7.44 8.02
N VAL A 66 26.19 6.18 7.97
CA VAL A 66 25.23 5.73 6.96
C VAL A 66 23.82 5.88 7.52
N TYR A 67 23.00 6.69 6.87
CA TYR A 67 21.58 6.86 7.19
C TYR A 67 20.74 6.20 6.12
N GLN A 68 19.83 5.34 6.56
CA GLN A 68 18.74 4.78 5.75
C GLN A 68 17.40 5.26 6.31
N GLY A 69 16.48 5.61 5.45
CA GLY A 69 15.14 6.04 5.86
C GLY A 69 14.08 5.52 4.90
N LEU A 70 12.99 5.01 5.48
CA LEU A 70 11.82 4.59 4.72
C LEU A 70 10.61 5.42 5.15
N SER A 71 10.09 6.20 4.21
CA SER A 71 8.91 7.03 4.43
C SER A 71 7.64 6.22 4.18
N GLU A 72 6.57 6.51 4.88
CA GLU A 72 5.22 5.99 4.59
C GLU A 72 4.46 6.82 3.54
N ARG A 73 4.99 7.98 3.14
CA ARG A 73 4.32 8.99 2.31
C ARG A 73 4.78 9.05 0.86
N TYR A 74 5.52 8.05 0.37
CA TYR A 74 5.81 7.98 -1.05
C TYR A 74 4.66 7.36 -1.83
N PRO A 75 4.47 7.71 -3.12
CA PRO A 75 3.41 7.12 -3.95
C PRO A 75 3.48 5.59 -3.99
N TYR A 76 2.34 4.92 -3.81
CA TYR A 76 2.22 3.45 -3.81
C TYR A 76 2.96 2.75 -2.65
N ALA A 77 3.15 3.45 -1.51
CA ALA A 77 3.68 2.82 -0.30
C ALA A 77 2.73 1.69 0.15
N CYS A 78 3.28 0.49 0.29
CA CYS A 78 2.49 -0.70 0.65
C CYS A 78 3.36 -1.72 1.40
N ASP A 79 2.72 -2.72 2.01
CA ASP A 79 3.39 -3.77 2.77
C ASP A 79 4.46 -4.50 1.94
N ARG A 80 4.18 -4.74 0.67
CA ARG A 80 5.11 -5.41 -0.27
C ARG A 80 6.43 -4.68 -0.39
N HIS A 81 6.39 -3.39 -0.69
CA HIS A 81 7.59 -2.58 -0.85
C HIS A 81 8.31 -2.39 0.48
N HIS A 82 7.57 -2.14 1.58
CA HIS A 82 8.16 -2.00 2.91
C HIS A 82 8.87 -3.27 3.35
N ALA A 83 8.23 -4.43 3.21
CA ALA A 83 8.84 -5.73 3.56
C ALA A 83 10.14 -5.96 2.80
N PHE A 84 10.12 -5.79 1.47
CA PHE A 84 11.30 -6.02 0.64
C PHE A 84 12.46 -5.08 0.96
N ILE A 85 12.15 -3.78 1.18
CA ILE A 85 13.16 -2.78 1.54
C ILE A 85 13.72 -3.04 2.94
N LEU A 86 12.86 -3.32 3.93
CA LEU A 86 13.30 -3.56 5.30
C LEU A 86 14.13 -4.83 5.45
N GLN A 87 13.78 -5.90 4.73
CA GLN A 87 14.61 -7.12 4.67
C GLN A 87 16.00 -6.82 4.11
N GLY A 88 16.10 -6.06 3.02
CA GLY A 88 17.38 -5.64 2.43
C GLY A 88 18.15 -4.70 3.33
N ALA A 89 17.50 -3.73 3.95
CA ALA A 89 18.13 -2.78 4.88
C ALA A 89 18.70 -3.48 6.12
N ARG A 90 17.99 -4.47 6.67
CA ARG A 90 18.47 -5.28 7.78
C ARG A 90 19.76 -6.05 7.44
N GLU A 91 19.79 -6.68 6.26
CA GLU A 91 20.99 -7.38 5.79
C GLU A 91 22.14 -6.40 5.56
N THR A 92 21.88 -5.26 4.92
CA THR A 92 22.88 -4.21 4.68
C THR A 92 23.41 -3.62 6.00
N HIS A 93 22.57 -3.48 7.03
CA HIS A 93 22.98 -3.03 8.36
C HIS A 93 24.02 -4.00 8.96
N ARG A 94 23.77 -5.31 8.88
CA ARG A 94 24.72 -6.35 9.34
C ARG A 94 26.04 -6.30 8.58
N GLU A 95 25.98 -6.14 7.25
CA GLU A 95 27.18 -6.02 6.41
C GLU A 95 27.99 -4.77 6.78
N LEU A 96 27.32 -3.63 7.02
CA LEU A 96 27.96 -2.38 7.46
C LEU A 96 28.60 -2.54 8.84
N ALA A 97 27.89 -3.16 9.80
CA ALA A 97 28.41 -3.44 11.13
C ALA A 97 29.65 -4.35 11.08
N ALA A 98 29.60 -5.43 10.27
CA ALA A 98 30.75 -6.32 10.03
C ALA A 98 31.94 -5.58 9.37
N ALA A 99 31.68 -4.51 8.61
CA ALA A 99 32.69 -3.64 8.03
C ALA A 99 33.16 -2.52 8.99
N GLY A 100 32.61 -2.42 10.20
CA GLY A 100 32.91 -1.38 11.19
C GLY A 100 32.37 0.00 10.78
N ILE A 101 31.31 0.07 9.99
CA ILE A 101 30.70 1.32 9.49
C ILE A 101 29.41 1.57 10.24
N PRO A 102 29.31 2.67 11.01
CA PRO A 102 28.10 3.05 11.73
C PRO A 102 26.93 3.27 10.77
N SER A 103 25.80 2.64 11.05
CA SER A 103 24.58 2.81 10.26
C SER A 103 23.33 2.90 11.15
N VAL A 104 22.38 3.73 10.73
CA VAL A 104 21.12 3.94 11.42
C VAL A 104 19.97 3.85 10.43
N PHE A 105 18.85 3.31 10.86
CA PHE A 105 17.64 3.22 10.06
C PHE A 105 16.48 3.96 10.73
N HIS A 106 15.79 4.80 9.98
CA HIS A 106 14.57 5.47 10.39
C HIS A 106 13.38 4.95 9.59
N LEU A 107 12.40 4.36 10.28
CA LEU A 107 11.10 4.01 9.71
C LEU A 107 10.07 5.06 10.09
N GLU A 108 9.56 5.80 9.09
CA GLU A 108 8.48 6.75 9.31
C GLU A 108 7.17 5.98 9.57
N ARG A 109 6.52 6.30 10.70
CA ARG A 109 5.22 5.79 11.13
C ARG A 109 4.60 6.78 12.13
N PRO A 110 3.30 6.65 12.47
CA PRO A 110 2.68 7.48 13.51
C PRO A 110 3.53 7.53 14.79
N GLY A 111 3.76 8.74 15.31
CA GLY A 111 4.64 8.97 16.47
C GLY A 111 6.14 9.06 16.14
N HIS A 112 6.58 8.63 14.96
CA HIS A 112 8.00 8.63 14.53
C HIS A 112 8.20 9.41 13.22
N ARG A 113 7.44 10.50 13.03
CA ARG A 113 7.54 11.39 11.86
C ARG A 113 8.48 12.55 12.16
N GLY A 114 9.26 12.97 11.15
CA GLY A 114 10.10 14.16 11.29
C GLY A 114 11.03 14.41 10.11
N PRO A 115 11.63 15.59 10.03
CA PRO A 115 12.55 15.96 8.95
C PRO A 115 13.98 15.45 9.19
N HIS A 116 14.12 14.21 9.69
CA HIS A 116 15.38 13.68 10.25
C HIS A 116 16.55 13.71 9.27
N LEU A 117 16.37 13.28 8.03
CA LEU A 117 17.40 13.35 6.98
C LEU A 117 17.87 14.79 6.76
N ARG A 118 16.96 15.76 6.70
CA ARG A 118 17.31 17.18 6.51
C ARG A 118 18.03 17.75 7.72
N THR A 119 17.67 17.33 8.91
CA THR A 119 18.37 17.70 10.15
C THR A 119 19.79 17.16 10.17
N LEU A 120 19.98 15.87 9.82
CA LEU A 120 21.32 15.28 9.72
C LEU A 120 22.15 15.95 8.61
N ALA A 121 21.58 16.23 7.44
CA ALA A 121 22.25 16.94 6.36
C ALA A 121 22.71 18.36 6.77
N GLY A 122 21.93 19.06 7.61
CA GLY A 122 22.27 20.36 8.17
C GLY A 122 23.42 20.33 9.21
N ARG A 123 23.77 19.15 9.73
CA ARG A 123 24.88 18.95 10.69
C ARG A 123 26.11 18.30 10.05
N ALA A 124 25.94 17.68 8.88
CA ALA A 124 27.00 16.95 8.21
C ALA A 124 28.03 17.89 7.57
N ALA A 125 29.30 17.51 7.60
CA ALA A 125 30.37 18.19 6.84
C ALA A 125 30.15 18.05 5.33
N ALA A 126 29.62 16.90 4.89
CA ALA A 126 29.23 16.65 3.49
C ALA A 126 28.14 15.56 3.47
N VAL A 127 27.37 15.55 2.38
CA VAL A 127 26.38 14.50 2.09
C VAL A 127 26.75 13.77 0.80
N VAL A 128 26.79 12.46 0.84
CA VAL A 128 26.95 11.58 -0.33
C VAL A 128 25.71 10.70 -0.43
N THR A 129 25.14 10.57 -1.64
CA THR A 129 23.94 9.75 -1.88
C THR A 129 23.97 9.13 -3.27
N GLU A 130 23.02 8.25 -3.58
CA GLU A 130 22.87 7.67 -4.91
C GLU A 130 22.18 8.66 -5.87
N ASP A 131 22.63 8.69 -7.14
CA ASP A 131 21.98 9.45 -8.22
C ASP A 131 20.90 8.59 -8.89
N PHE A 132 19.64 8.72 -8.43
CA PHE A 132 18.54 7.95 -8.95
C PHE A 132 17.49 8.84 -9.65
N PRO A 133 17.15 8.58 -10.94
CA PRO A 133 16.49 9.57 -11.78
C PRO A 133 14.97 9.65 -11.64
N THR A 134 14.32 8.74 -10.88
CA THR A 134 12.86 8.72 -10.74
C THR A 134 12.40 9.16 -9.35
N ALA A 135 11.14 9.65 -9.27
CA ALA A 135 10.48 9.97 -8.03
C ALA A 135 10.35 8.73 -7.10
N PRO A 136 10.38 8.92 -5.78
CA PRO A 136 10.45 10.19 -5.06
C PRO A 136 11.89 10.70 -4.83
N ILE A 137 12.91 9.91 -5.14
CA ILE A 137 14.31 10.26 -4.85
C ILE A 137 14.75 11.50 -5.62
N SER A 138 14.40 11.57 -6.91
CA SER A 138 14.71 12.74 -7.75
C SER A 138 14.10 14.04 -7.22
N ASP A 139 13.00 13.97 -6.49
CA ASP A 139 12.30 15.12 -5.91
C ASP A 139 12.83 15.48 -4.51
N TRP A 140 13.32 14.48 -3.77
CA TRP A 140 13.85 14.68 -2.43
C TRP A 140 15.29 15.21 -2.42
N LEU A 141 16.10 14.79 -3.38
CA LEU A 141 17.51 15.19 -3.45
C LEU A 141 17.71 16.72 -3.47
N PRO A 142 17.01 17.53 -4.29
CA PRO A 142 17.12 18.99 -4.23
C PRO A 142 16.75 19.56 -2.85
N ARG A 143 15.71 19.03 -2.21
CA ARG A 143 15.26 19.48 -0.87
C ARG A 143 16.29 19.16 0.23
N VAL A 144 17.02 18.06 0.11
CA VAL A 144 18.12 17.72 1.00
C VAL A 144 19.29 18.66 0.74
N ALA A 145 19.62 18.91 -0.53
CA ALA A 145 20.71 19.80 -0.93
C ALA A 145 20.48 21.25 -0.47
N GLU A 146 19.25 21.74 -0.46
CA GLU A 146 18.90 23.06 0.07
C GLU A 146 19.24 23.22 1.56
N ARG A 147 19.07 22.14 2.35
CA ARG A 147 19.25 22.14 3.80
C ARG A 147 20.61 21.67 4.28
N ALA A 148 21.40 21.05 3.40
CA ALA A 148 22.73 20.57 3.74
C ALA A 148 23.65 21.73 4.11
N ALA A 149 24.43 21.59 5.19
CA ALA A 149 25.41 22.59 5.57
C ALA A 149 26.66 22.61 4.66
N GLY A 150 27.07 21.43 4.21
CA GLY A 150 28.23 21.23 3.34
C GLY A 150 27.86 20.82 1.91
N PRO A 151 28.84 20.43 1.08
CA PRO A 151 28.62 19.98 -0.28
C PRO A 151 27.78 18.68 -0.33
N VAL A 152 27.04 18.52 -1.43
CA VAL A 152 26.22 17.34 -1.69
C VAL A 152 26.63 16.68 -2.99
N PHE A 153 26.93 15.38 -2.92
CA PHE A 153 27.39 14.56 -4.03
C PHE A 153 26.37 13.43 -4.29
N ALA A 154 25.93 13.31 -5.53
CA ALA A 154 25.12 12.18 -6.00
C ALA A 154 25.98 11.27 -6.88
N VAL A 155 25.87 9.95 -6.66
CA VAL A 155 26.74 8.95 -7.29
C VAL A 155 25.91 7.90 -8.00
N ASP A 156 26.15 7.68 -9.28
CA ASP A 156 25.48 6.63 -10.06
C ASP A 156 25.96 5.23 -9.63
N THR A 157 25.08 4.49 -8.99
CA THR A 157 25.29 3.12 -8.49
C THR A 157 24.54 2.06 -9.29
N ALA A 158 23.73 2.50 -10.26
CA ALA A 158 22.74 1.67 -10.95
C ALA A 158 23.15 1.27 -12.36
N CYS A 159 24.02 2.03 -13.03
CA CYS A 159 24.41 1.78 -14.40
C CYS A 159 25.89 1.41 -14.52
N VAL A 160 26.20 0.52 -15.45
CA VAL A 160 27.59 0.18 -15.82
C VAL A 160 28.22 1.41 -16.53
N VAL A 161 27.49 2.00 -17.47
CA VAL A 161 27.85 3.30 -18.05
C VAL A 161 27.11 4.39 -17.27
N PRO A 162 27.82 5.23 -16.49
CA PRO A 162 27.15 6.30 -15.74
C PRO A 162 26.26 7.16 -16.63
N MET A 163 25.01 7.39 -16.19
CA MET A 163 23.99 8.10 -16.98
C MET A 163 24.48 9.45 -17.52
N ARG A 164 25.21 10.20 -16.68
CA ARG A 164 25.72 11.51 -17.07
C ARG A 164 26.72 11.49 -18.22
N LEU A 165 27.46 10.39 -18.40
CA LEU A 165 28.47 10.26 -19.47
C LEU A 165 27.84 9.98 -20.84
N VAL A 166 26.58 9.57 -20.87
CA VAL A 166 25.85 9.34 -22.12
C VAL A 166 25.45 10.64 -22.81
N GLY A 167 25.32 11.74 -22.06
CA GLY A 167 25.18 13.11 -22.55
C GLY A 167 23.77 13.53 -22.95
N ARG A 168 22.84 12.60 -23.28
CA ARG A 168 21.48 12.91 -23.73
C ARG A 168 20.54 11.71 -23.58
N ALA A 169 19.24 11.96 -23.66
CA ALA A 169 18.24 10.90 -23.89
C ALA A 169 18.33 10.37 -25.34
N TYR A 170 18.02 9.09 -25.50
CA TYR A 170 17.91 8.42 -26.79
C TYR A 170 16.51 7.85 -26.99
N ASP A 171 15.98 8.00 -28.19
CA ASP A 171 14.66 7.50 -28.58
C ASP A 171 14.72 6.13 -29.27
N ARG A 172 15.92 5.55 -29.44
CA ARG A 172 16.15 4.28 -30.14
C ARG A 172 17.25 3.46 -29.45
N ALA A 173 16.97 2.18 -29.22
CA ALA A 173 17.92 1.28 -28.60
C ALA A 173 19.19 1.06 -29.41
N PHE A 174 19.09 1.02 -30.76
CA PHE A 174 20.29 0.85 -31.61
C PHE A 174 21.22 2.05 -31.52
N SER A 175 20.67 3.28 -31.54
CA SER A 175 21.49 4.50 -31.42
C SER A 175 22.17 4.61 -30.05
N TYR A 176 21.47 4.18 -28.97
CA TYR A 176 22.06 4.09 -27.64
C TYR A 176 23.15 3.01 -27.57
N ARG A 177 22.90 1.83 -28.17
CA ARG A 177 23.85 0.72 -28.23
C ARG A 177 25.16 1.17 -28.90
N ASP A 178 25.08 1.83 -30.04
CA ASP A 178 26.24 2.28 -30.80
C ASP A 178 27.00 3.38 -30.04
N ALA A 179 26.30 4.36 -29.52
CA ALA A 179 26.90 5.47 -28.78
C ALA A 179 27.64 5.05 -27.50
N THR A 180 27.18 3.95 -26.86
CA THR A 180 27.74 3.48 -25.59
C THR A 180 28.64 2.24 -25.72
N ALA A 181 28.86 1.70 -26.93
CA ALA A 181 29.59 0.44 -27.16
C ALA A 181 31.00 0.46 -26.57
N ALA A 182 31.78 1.47 -26.91
CA ALA A 182 33.16 1.60 -26.39
C ALA A 182 33.20 1.81 -24.88
N MET A 183 32.25 2.59 -24.34
CA MET A 183 32.17 2.84 -22.90
C MET A 183 31.81 1.56 -22.13
N ARG A 184 30.90 0.71 -22.65
CA ARG A 184 30.55 -0.58 -22.05
C ARG A 184 31.74 -1.53 -22.07
N ALA A 185 32.38 -1.70 -23.22
CA ALA A 185 33.54 -2.57 -23.38
C ALA A 185 34.68 -2.21 -22.40
N ALA A 186 34.99 -0.96 -22.28
CA ALA A 186 36.06 -0.49 -21.36
C ALA A 186 35.73 -0.82 -19.90
N ARG A 187 34.44 -0.70 -19.47
CA ARG A 187 34.04 -0.93 -18.07
C ARG A 187 33.89 -2.41 -17.75
N LEU A 188 33.47 -3.24 -18.70
CA LEU A 188 33.41 -4.69 -18.53
C LEU A 188 34.79 -5.32 -18.38
N ALA A 189 35.80 -4.72 -19.01
CA ALA A 189 37.18 -5.20 -18.93
C ALA A 189 37.91 -4.85 -17.62
N ARG A 190 37.36 -3.91 -16.84
CA ARG A 190 37.98 -3.43 -15.59
C ARG A 190 37.41 -4.21 -14.37
N PRO A 191 38.27 -4.82 -13.51
CA PRO A 191 37.81 -5.33 -12.23
C PRO A 191 37.39 -4.16 -11.34
N TRP A 192 36.38 -4.39 -10.47
CA TRP A 192 36.09 -3.45 -9.40
C TRP A 192 37.21 -3.51 -8.35
N PHE A 193 37.71 -2.35 -7.93
CA PHE A 193 38.69 -2.32 -6.86
C PHE A 193 37.98 -1.95 -5.54
N THR A 194 38.53 -2.43 -4.45
CA THR A 194 38.11 -2.07 -3.11
C THR A 194 38.84 -0.81 -2.67
N VAL A 195 38.14 0.25 -2.32
CA VAL A 195 38.77 1.38 -1.58
C VAL A 195 39.37 0.80 -0.31
N ALA A 196 40.69 1.01 -0.10
CA ALA A 196 41.39 0.42 1.01
C ALA A 196 40.60 0.62 2.31
N ARG A 197 40.41 -0.47 3.05
CA ARG A 197 39.77 -0.43 4.38
C ARG A 197 40.69 0.35 5.31
N THR A 198 40.55 1.68 5.36
CA THR A 198 41.10 2.48 6.43
C THR A 198 40.41 2.00 7.71
N GLN A 199 41.20 1.68 8.73
CA GLN A 199 40.67 1.36 10.06
C GLN A 199 39.92 2.60 10.53
N PHE A 200 38.59 2.58 10.40
CA PHE A 200 37.77 3.54 11.09
C PHE A 200 37.86 3.21 12.59
N ALA A 201 38.08 4.21 13.43
CA ALA A 201 37.93 4.04 14.86
C ALA A 201 36.59 3.36 15.15
N SER A 202 36.61 2.25 15.87
CA SER A 202 35.40 1.49 16.22
C SER A 202 34.48 2.41 17.00
N VAL A 203 33.29 2.63 16.49
CA VAL A 203 32.24 3.44 17.16
C VAL A 203 31.32 2.47 17.88
N ALA A 204 31.12 2.69 19.20
CA ALA A 204 30.19 1.89 20.01
C ALA A 204 28.74 2.01 19.46
N PRO A 205 27.88 1.01 19.72
CA PRO A 205 26.48 1.07 19.29
C PRO A 205 25.80 2.34 19.81
N VAL A 206 24.99 2.95 18.97
CA VAL A 206 24.25 4.17 19.27
C VAL A 206 23.21 3.89 20.36
N VAL A 207 23.45 4.40 21.57
CA VAL A 207 22.45 4.35 22.66
C VAL A 207 21.62 5.64 22.58
N ALA A 208 20.33 5.51 22.38
CA ALA A 208 19.40 6.62 22.41
C ALA A 208 19.34 7.22 23.83
N ASN A 209 19.63 8.51 23.97
CA ASN A 209 19.56 9.21 25.23
C ASN A 209 18.10 9.64 25.48
N THR A 210 17.31 8.80 26.13
CA THR A 210 15.98 9.15 26.64
C THR A 210 16.10 9.80 28.01
N ALA A 211 16.38 11.09 28.06
CA ALA A 211 16.26 11.88 29.28
C ALA A 211 14.84 12.50 29.32
N ALA A 212 13.93 11.88 30.04
CA ALA A 212 12.75 12.55 30.56
C ALA A 212 13.14 13.35 31.83
N PRO A 213 12.62 14.54 32.08
CA PRO A 213 12.94 15.29 33.28
C PRO A 213 12.18 14.71 34.49
N THR A 214 12.88 14.08 35.40
CA THR A 214 12.36 13.76 36.73
C THR A 214 12.87 14.74 37.74
N ALA A 215 11.95 15.35 38.42
CA ALA A 215 12.20 16.21 39.56
C ALA A 215 12.79 15.40 40.73
N SER A 216 13.79 16.01 41.37
CA SER A 216 14.50 15.51 42.56
C SER A 216 13.67 15.45 43.83
N THR A 217 13.85 14.42 44.61
CA THR A 217 13.95 14.55 46.07
C THR A 217 14.84 13.45 46.63
N SER A 218 15.87 13.89 47.36
CA SER A 218 16.89 13.11 48.05
C SER A 218 16.36 12.48 49.34
N VAL A 219 16.66 11.21 49.61
CA VAL A 219 16.87 10.72 50.97
C VAL A 219 17.97 9.66 50.98
N SER A 220 19.03 9.92 51.72
CA SER A 220 20.18 9.04 51.98
C SER A 220 19.90 8.07 53.11
N THR A 221 20.35 6.81 52.97
CA THR A 221 20.62 5.92 54.12
C THR A 221 21.73 4.91 53.75
N PRO A 222 22.55 4.47 54.73
CA PRO A 222 23.93 3.98 54.51
C PRO A 222 24.04 2.46 54.37
N ALA A 223 25.21 2.03 53.83
CA ALA A 223 25.58 0.64 53.55
C ALA A 223 26.03 -0.16 54.79
N PRO A 224 25.87 -1.49 54.80
CA PRO A 224 26.50 -2.38 55.76
C PRO A 224 27.85 -2.95 55.24
N PRO A 225 28.71 -3.45 56.15
CA PRO A 225 30.12 -3.75 55.87
C PRO A 225 30.37 -5.18 55.36
N PRO A 226 31.60 -5.51 54.90
CA PRO A 226 31.95 -6.73 54.20
C PRO A 226 32.35 -7.91 55.10
N VAL A 227 32.14 -9.13 54.61
CA VAL A 227 32.54 -10.40 55.21
C VAL A 227 33.79 -10.95 54.49
N PRO A 228 34.77 -11.54 55.18
CA PRO A 228 36.06 -11.93 54.62
C PRO A 228 36.09 -13.34 53.98
N PRO A 229 37.16 -13.65 53.23
CA PRO A 229 37.25 -14.80 52.34
C PRO A 229 37.79 -16.08 52.98
N SER A 230 37.40 -17.24 52.47
CA SER A 230 37.99 -18.56 52.75
C SER A 230 38.86 -19.04 51.58
N ALA A 231 39.98 -19.68 51.93
CA ALA A 231 41.09 -20.00 51.08
C ALA A 231 40.94 -21.31 50.26
N PRO A 232 41.90 -21.61 49.32
CA PRO A 232 41.72 -22.41 48.12
C PRO A 232 42.23 -23.87 48.22
N PRO A 233 42.08 -24.68 47.19
CA PRO A 233 43.07 -25.68 46.85
C PRO A 233 43.63 -25.63 45.44
N SER A 234 44.93 -25.70 45.41
CA SER A 234 45.98 -26.26 44.57
C SER A 234 45.84 -26.30 43.01
N ALA A 235 46.93 -25.81 42.43
CA ALA A 235 47.28 -25.58 41.05
C ALA A 235 47.73 -26.84 40.26
N SER A 236 47.55 -26.77 38.94
CA SER A 236 48.40 -27.42 37.93
C SER A 236 48.65 -26.48 36.71
N PRO A 237 49.71 -26.62 35.96
CA PRO A 237 50.49 -25.51 35.43
C PRO A 237 49.99 -24.90 34.10
N SER A 238 50.25 -23.64 33.98
CA SER A 238 49.85 -22.66 32.98
C SER A 238 50.60 -22.75 31.66
N ALA A 239 49.83 -22.48 30.59
CA ALA A 239 50.35 -21.98 29.31
C ALA A 239 50.60 -20.44 29.40
N PRO A 240 51.46 -19.84 28.55
CA PRO A 240 51.81 -18.45 28.68
C PRO A 240 50.66 -17.48 28.30
N PRO A 241 50.59 -16.30 28.91
CA PRO A 241 49.47 -15.38 28.67
C PRO A 241 49.51 -14.78 27.25
N SER A 242 48.43 -14.90 26.53
CA SER A 242 48.16 -14.10 25.34
C SER A 242 48.01 -12.62 25.77
N ALA A 243 48.62 -11.73 24.98
CA ALA A 243 48.51 -10.28 25.20
C ALA A 243 47.05 -9.83 25.29
N PRO A 244 46.74 -8.86 26.17
CA PRO A 244 45.37 -8.34 26.29
C PRO A 244 44.93 -7.70 24.96
N PRO A 245 43.68 -7.86 24.58
CA PRO A 245 43.15 -7.18 23.39
C PRO A 245 43.29 -5.66 23.58
N PRO A 246 43.59 -4.90 22.51
CA PRO A 246 43.71 -3.46 22.59
C PRO A 246 42.38 -2.86 23.10
N ALA A 247 42.53 -1.86 24.00
CA ALA A 247 41.38 -1.15 24.56
C ALA A 247 40.48 -0.59 23.44
N PRO A 248 39.16 -0.67 23.57
CA PRO A 248 38.26 -0.11 22.57
C PRO A 248 38.48 1.42 22.49
N PRO A 249 38.51 1.99 21.23
CA PRO A 249 38.63 3.43 21.07
C PRO A 249 37.41 4.16 21.64
N PRO A 250 37.52 5.46 22.02
CA PRO A 250 36.44 6.22 22.60
C PRO A 250 35.21 6.27 21.67
N SER A 251 34.04 5.97 22.23
CA SER A 251 32.77 5.96 21.51
C SER A 251 32.35 7.39 21.18
N THR A 252 32.40 7.76 19.92
CA THR A 252 31.70 8.95 19.42
C THR A 252 30.24 8.57 19.16
N ALA A 253 29.35 8.78 20.12
CA ALA A 253 27.92 8.66 19.91
C ALA A 253 27.45 9.80 18.99
N PHE A 254 26.77 9.47 17.87
CA PHE A 254 26.11 10.48 17.04
C PHE A 254 24.86 11.01 17.77
N ASP A 255 24.70 12.33 17.82
CA ASP A 255 23.46 12.96 18.30
C ASP A 255 22.39 12.83 17.21
N LEU A 256 21.49 11.86 17.36
CA LEU A 256 20.44 11.55 16.41
C LEU A 256 19.15 12.30 16.76
N PRO A 257 18.45 12.89 15.76
CA PRO A 257 17.17 13.56 15.98
C PRO A 257 15.96 12.60 16.04
N PHE A 258 16.20 11.30 16.15
CA PHE A 258 15.16 10.24 16.18
C PHE A 258 15.73 8.99 16.86
N GLU A 259 14.84 8.10 17.27
CA GLU A 259 15.17 6.76 17.73
C GLU A 259 15.37 5.82 16.53
N PRO A 260 16.56 5.27 16.30
CA PRO A 260 16.79 4.33 15.20
C PRO A 260 16.11 2.99 15.47
N LEU A 261 15.81 2.25 14.40
CA LEU A 261 15.34 0.88 14.56
C LEU A 261 16.40 0.00 15.23
N ASP A 262 15.97 -0.73 16.25
CA ASP A 262 16.75 -1.77 16.91
C ASP A 262 16.55 -3.09 16.16
N TRP A 263 17.50 -3.42 15.27
CA TRP A 263 17.45 -4.61 14.46
C TRP A 263 17.60 -5.91 15.26
N GLU A 264 18.35 -5.91 16.38
CA GLU A 264 18.53 -7.08 17.23
C GLU A 264 17.21 -7.45 17.89
N ARG A 265 16.54 -6.48 18.47
CA ARG A 265 15.22 -6.68 19.09
C ARG A 265 14.17 -7.12 18.08
N ILE A 266 14.23 -6.63 16.82
CA ILE A 266 13.30 -7.04 15.74
C ILE A 266 13.54 -8.50 15.35
N GLU A 267 14.78 -9.00 15.43
CA GLU A 267 15.12 -10.39 15.09
C GLU A 267 14.72 -11.39 16.14
N GLU A 268 14.82 -11.02 17.41
CA GLU A 268 14.36 -11.83 18.53
C GLU A 268 12.82 -12.06 18.46
N ASP A 269 12.12 -11.15 17.84
CA ASP A 269 10.67 -11.22 17.66
C ASP A 269 10.31 -11.66 16.24
N ARG A 270 9.89 -12.91 16.08
CA ARG A 270 9.47 -13.47 14.78
C ARG A 270 8.39 -12.65 14.06
N ALA A 271 7.55 -11.95 14.81
CA ALA A 271 6.50 -11.08 14.29
C ALA A 271 6.92 -9.59 14.19
N GLY A 272 8.13 -9.23 14.66
CA GLY A 272 8.58 -7.86 14.81
C GLY A 272 8.51 -7.05 13.53
N LEU A 273 8.99 -7.62 12.41
CA LEU A 273 8.94 -6.96 11.11
C LEU A 273 7.49 -6.76 10.61
N ALA A 274 6.63 -7.77 10.78
CA ALA A 274 5.23 -7.68 10.38
C ALA A 274 4.47 -6.61 11.19
N ARG A 275 4.73 -6.50 12.51
CA ARG A 275 4.16 -5.44 13.35
C ARG A 275 4.62 -4.06 12.93
N LEU A 276 5.93 -3.85 12.75
CA LEU A 276 6.48 -2.57 12.31
C LEU A 276 5.87 -2.08 10.99
N ILE A 277 5.67 -2.97 10.03
CA ILE A 277 5.01 -2.64 8.76
C ILE A 277 3.53 -2.31 9.01
N GLY A 278 2.87 -3.07 9.91
CA GLY A 278 1.47 -2.84 10.27
C GLY A 278 1.21 -1.51 10.97
N ASP A 279 2.22 -0.94 11.63
CA ASP A 279 2.16 0.36 12.31
C ASP A 279 2.31 1.55 11.33
N CYS A 280 2.74 1.32 10.08
CA CYS A 280 2.89 2.36 9.07
C CYS A 280 1.53 2.74 8.46
N ASP A 281 1.37 4.02 8.11
CA ASP A 281 0.16 4.51 7.42
C ASP A 281 0.29 4.32 5.89
N ILE A 282 0.23 3.07 5.44
CA ILE A 282 0.44 2.64 4.05
C ILE A 282 -0.71 1.76 3.56
N ASP A 283 -0.65 1.32 2.29
CA ASP A 283 -1.61 0.36 1.73
C ASP A 283 -1.29 -1.07 2.21
N HIS A 284 -2.12 -1.59 3.10
CA HIS A 284 -2.01 -2.95 3.62
C HIS A 284 -2.69 -4.01 2.74
N THR A 285 -3.29 -3.63 1.62
CA THR A 285 -3.97 -4.57 0.71
C THR A 285 -3.03 -5.24 -0.29
N VAL A 286 -1.77 -4.78 -0.38
CA VAL A 286 -0.74 -5.32 -1.26
C VAL A 286 0.37 -5.94 -0.41
N GLY A 287 0.22 -7.22 -0.11
CA GLY A 287 1.09 -7.96 0.80
C GLY A 287 2.47 -8.33 0.24
N PRO A 288 3.41 -8.73 1.13
CA PRO A 288 4.75 -9.22 0.77
C PRO A 288 4.71 -10.44 -0.15
N ILE A 289 5.83 -10.72 -0.83
CA ILE A 289 5.98 -11.88 -1.71
C ILE A 289 6.89 -12.92 -1.06
N ALA A 290 6.33 -14.06 -0.69
CA ALA A 290 7.03 -15.09 0.08
C ALA A 290 8.29 -15.65 -0.63
N ASP A 291 8.23 -15.89 -1.95
CA ASP A 291 9.34 -16.45 -2.73
C ASP A 291 10.36 -15.39 -3.21
N THR A 292 10.20 -14.13 -2.79
CA THR A 292 11.06 -13.03 -3.22
C THR A 292 11.41 -12.13 -2.02
N PRO A 293 12.19 -12.65 -1.06
CA PRO A 293 12.67 -11.85 0.07
C PRO A 293 13.69 -10.81 -0.40
N GLY A 294 13.73 -9.65 0.28
CA GLY A 294 14.75 -8.63 0.04
C GLY A 294 16.11 -9.03 0.60
N GLY A 295 17.19 -8.46 0.02
CA GLY A 295 18.56 -8.62 0.51
C GLY A 295 19.55 -9.03 -0.58
N SER A 296 20.82 -8.74 -0.34
CA SER A 296 21.93 -9.04 -1.24
C SER A 296 22.10 -10.55 -1.44
N ARG A 297 22.01 -11.31 -0.35
CA ARG A 297 22.15 -12.77 -0.37
C ARG A 297 21.11 -13.42 -1.29
N ALA A 298 19.83 -13.12 -1.06
CA ALA A 298 18.74 -13.66 -1.87
C ALA A 298 18.88 -13.26 -3.36
N GLY A 299 19.30 -12.02 -3.62
CA GLY A 299 19.56 -11.55 -4.98
C GLY A 299 20.70 -12.31 -5.67
N TYR A 300 21.82 -12.52 -4.98
CA TYR A 300 22.96 -13.27 -5.54
C TYR A 300 22.71 -14.77 -5.62
N GLU A 301 21.97 -15.37 -4.69
CA GLU A 301 21.52 -16.76 -4.80
C GLU A 301 20.72 -16.98 -6.08
N ARG A 302 19.77 -16.06 -6.37
CA ARG A 302 18.96 -16.07 -7.59
C ARG A 302 19.83 -15.86 -8.85
N TRP A 303 20.75 -14.92 -8.82
CA TRP A 303 21.71 -14.71 -9.89
C TRP A 303 22.56 -15.96 -10.16
N ASN A 304 23.13 -16.54 -9.11
CA ASN A 304 23.99 -17.72 -9.23
C ASN A 304 23.23 -18.95 -9.77
N ALA A 305 21.97 -19.13 -9.34
CA ALA A 305 21.11 -20.18 -9.90
C ALA A 305 20.85 -19.95 -11.38
N PHE A 306 20.46 -18.73 -11.78
CA PHE A 306 20.23 -18.41 -13.18
C PHE A 306 21.49 -18.52 -14.03
N ARG A 307 22.64 -18.05 -13.53
CA ARG A 307 23.92 -18.14 -14.23
C ARG A 307 24.32 -19.59 -14.54
N ARG A 308 24.03 -20.53 -13.63
CA ARG A 308 24.34 -21.97 -13.81
C ARG A 308 23.38 -22.66 -14.77
N SER A 309 22.10 -22.36 -14.74
CA SER A 309 21.07 -23.15 -15.43
C SER A 309 20.33 -22.41 -16.53
N GLY A 310 20.16 -21.09 -16.45
CA GLY A 310 19.32 -20.31 -17.35
C GLY A 310 20.09 -19.47 -18.36
N LEU A 311 21.24 -18.91 -17.97
CA LEU A 311 21.95 -17.90 -18.75
C LEU A 311 22.33 -18.42 -20.17
N ALA A 312 22.79 -19.66 -20.29
CA ALA A 312 23.17 -20.23 -21.57
C ALA A 312 21.99 -20.31 -22.56
N ARG A 313 20.79 -20.57 -22.07
CA ARG A 313 19.56 -20.67 -22.87
C ARG A 313 18.76 -19.36 -22.98
N TYR A 314 19.21 -18.30 -22.32
CA TYR A 314 18.47 -17.03 -22.22
C TYR A 314 18.01 -16.49 -23.57
N ALA A 315 18.82 -16.55 -24.60
CA ALA A 315 18.48 -16.07 -25.93
C ALA A 315 17.20 -16.73 -26.50
N TYR A 316 16.95 -17.99 -26.13
CA TYR A 316 15.84 -18.81 -26.63
C TYR A 316 14.63 -18.79 -25.69
N ASP A 317 14.86 -18.93 -24.38
CA ASP A 317 13.81 -19.17 -23.40
C ASP A 317 13.21 -17.86 -22.82
N ARG A 318 13.90 -16.74 -22.96
CA ARG A 318 13.52 -15.46 -22.36
C ARG A 318 12.15 -14.89 -22.78
N ASN A 319 11.62 -15.33 -23.91
CA ASN A 319 10.34 -14.83 -24.41
C ASN A 319 9.15 -15.71 -24.02
N ASP A 320 9.40 -16.90 -23.46
CA ASP A 320 8.37 -17.83 -23.03
C ASP A 320 8.18 -17.74 -21.50
N PRO A 321 7.07 -17.18 -21.01
CA PRO A 321 6.82 -17.02 -19.59
C PRO A 321 6.62 -18.36 -18.85
N LEU A 322 6.30 -19.45 -19.57
CA LEU A 322 6.14 -20.79 -19.00
C LEU A 322 7.50 -21.46 -18.69
N ARG A 323 8.58 -20.92 -19.23
CA ARG A 323 9.93 -21.41 -18.96
C ARG A 323 10.58 -20.55 -17.87
N ALA A 324 11.40 -21.14 -17.02
CA ALA A 324 12.20 -20.38 -16.04
C ALA A 324 13.41 -19.70 -16.75
N GLY A 325 13.14 -19.00 -17.86
CA GLY A 325 14.14 -18.44 -18.78
C GLY A 325 14.63 -17.04 -18.41
N THR A 326 14.21 -16.46 -17.29
CA THR A 326 14.61 -15.12 -16.87
C THR A 326 15.30 -15.15 -15.51
N SER A 327 16.14 -14.12 -15.24
CA SER A 327 16.88 -14.03 -13.97
C SER A 327 16.03 -13.60 -12.78
N ARG A 328 14.88 -12.96 -13.01
CA ARG A 328 14.00 -12.37 -11.99
C ARG A 328 14.74 -11.41 -11.04
N LEU A 329 15.72 -10.67 -11.53
CA LEU A 329 16.58 -9.78 -10.74
C LEU A 329 16.09 -8.31 -10.68
N SER A 330 15.01 -7.98 -11.39
CA SER A 330 14.59 -6.57 -11.56
C SER A 330 14.37 -5.84 -10.24
N ALA A 331 13.72 -6.47 -9.25
CA ALA A 331 13.51 -5.89 -7.93
C ALA A 331 14.84 -5.68 -7.19
N TYR A 332 15.75 -6.65 -7.21
CA TYR A 332 17.06 -6.53 -6.55
C TYR A 332 17.95 -5.46 -7.20
N LEU A 333 17.88 -5.32 -8.53
CA LEU A 333 18.55 -4.25 -9.26
C LEU A 333 17.92 -2.88 -9.00
N ARG A 334 16.60 -2.83 -8.82
CA ARG A 334 15.86 -1.59 -8.50
C ARG A 334 16.31 -0.98 -7.18
N TYR A 335 16.47 -1.80 -6.14
CA TYR A 335 16.90 -1.36 -4.82
C TYR A 335 18.42 -1.49 -4.62
N GLY A 336 19.15 -1.91 -5.67
CA GLY A 336 20.59 -2.04 -5.67
C GLY A 336 21.13 -3.03 -4.64
N MET A 337 20.33 -4.05 -4.31
CA MET A 337 20.73 -5.17 -3.43
C MET A 337 21.77 -6.08 -4.10
N VAL A 338 21.88 -6.02 -5.43
CA VAL A 338 22.95 -6.65 -6.20
C VAL A 338 23.66 -5.62 -7.06
N SER A 339 24.97 -5.81 -7.25
CA SER A 339 25.76 -4.91 -8.11
C SER A 339 25.52 -5.21 -9.60
N PRO A 340 24.99 -4.28 -10.39
CA PRO A 340 24.89 -4.45 -11.83
C PRO A 340 26.28 -4.60 -12.49
N LEU A 341 27.31 -4.02 -11.91
CA LEU A 341 28.69 -4.14 -12.37
C LEU A 341 29.20 -5.58 -12.25
N ARG A 342 28.99 -6.21 -11.10
CA ARG A 342 29.36 -7.61 -10.85
C ARG A 342 28.60 -8.57 -11.77
N ILE A 343 27.28 -8.40 -11.86
CA ILE A 343 26.43 -9.23 -12.72
C ILE A 343 26.86 -9.13 -14.18
N ALA A 344 27.14 -7.89 -14.66
CA ALA A 344 27.58 -7.67 -16.03
C ALA A 344 28.94 -8.31 -16.32
N ARG A 345 29.92 -8.18 -15.40
CA ARG A 345 31.25 -8.81 -15.56
C ARG A 345 31.16 -10.33 -15.53
N GLU A 346 30.37 -10.91 -14.63
CA GLU A 346 30.19 -12.37 -14.55
C GLU A 346 29.49 -12.92 -15.81
N ALA A 347 28.51 -12.20 -16.36
CA ALA A 347 27.90 -12.56 -17.64
C ALA A 347 28.90 -12.40 -18.82
N ALA A 348 29.70 -11.34 -18.83
CA ALA A 348 30.73 -11.12 -19.83
C ALA A 348 31.80 -12.21 -19.79
N ALA A 349 32.15 -12.73 -18.62
CA ALA A 349 33.07 -13.86 -18.48
C ALA A 349 32.52 -15.15 -19.13
N VAL A 350 31.20 -15.42 -18.96
CA VAL A 350 30.54 -16.55 -19.65
C VAL A 350 30.53 -16.33 -21.15
N MET A 351 30.29 -15.12 -21.63
CA MET A 351 30.34 -14.78 -23.05
C MET A 351 31.76 -15.00 -23.64
N ALA A 352 32.79 -14.56 -22.91
CA ALA A 352 34.19 -14.67 -23.34
C ALA A 352 34.69 -16.12 -23.34
N ALA A 353 34.21 -16.98 -22.44
CA ALA A 353 34.52 -18.40 -22.42
C ALA A 353 33.98 -19.16 -23.65
N GLY A 354 33.05 -18.56 -24.39
CA GLY A 354 32.53 -19.11 -25.64
C GLY A 354 31.61 -20.30 -25.42
N GLY A 355 31.56 -21.21 -26.44
CA GLY A 355 30.69 -22.39 -26.37
C GLY A 355 29.20 -22.12 -26.37
N GLY A 356 28.40 -23.05 -25.84
CA GLY A 356 26.93 -22.99 -25.84
C GLY A 356 26.33 -21.85 -24.99
N GLY A 357 27.11 -21.22 -24.10
CA GLY A 357 26.66 -20.12 -23.24
C GLY A 357 26.78 -18.73 -23.86
N LYS A 358 27.54 -18.59 -24.94
CA LYS A 358 27.88 -17.29 -25.54
C LYS A 358 26.63 -16.47 -25.94
N ALA A 359 25.74 -17.06 -26.76
CA ALA A 359 24.56 -16.38 -27.28
C ALA A 359 23.59 -15.94 -26.17
N GLY A 360 23.43 -16.77 -25.13
CA GLY A 360 22.62 -16.45 -23.98
C GLY A 360 23.20 -15.27 -23.18
N ALA A 361 24.50 -15.31 -22.88
CA ALA A 361 25.18 -14.25 -22.15
C ALA A 361 25.22 -12.93 -22.93
N GLU A 362 25.45 -12.98 -24.26
CA GLU A 362 25.41 -11.81 -25.13
C GLU A 362 24.01 -11.15 -25.11
N LYS A 363 22.96 -11.94 -25.24
CA LYS A 363 21.59 -11.44 -25.19
C LYS A 363 21.24 -10.90 -23.81
N PHE A 364 21.69 -11.53 -22.73
CA PHE A 364 21.49 -11.02 -21.37
C PHE A 364 22.19 -9.68 -21.15
N LEU A 365 23.41 -9.53 -21.62
CA LEU A 365 24.12 -8.24 -21.56
C LEU A 365 23.43 -7.17 -22.41
N ASP A 366 22.84 -7.50 -23.57
CA ASP A 366 22.05 -6.55 -24.36
C ASP A 366 20.83 -6.04 -23.57
N GLU A 367 20.12 -6.93 -22.86
CA GLU A 367 18.98 -6.51 -22.02
C GLU A 367 19.42 -5.68 -20.79
N LEU A 368 20.51 -6.06 -20.14
CA LEU A 368 20.99 -5.38 -18.93
C LEU A 368 21.63 -4.02 -19.26
N LEU A 369 22.49 -3.97 -20.29
CA LEU A 369 23.35 -2.80 -20.55
C LEU A 369 22.82 -1.88 -21.66
N VAL A 370 21.88 -2.39 -22.51
CA VAL A 370 21.27 -1.53 -23.53
C VAL A 370 19.86 -1.17 -23.10
N TRP A 371 18.95 -2.13 -23.01
CA TRP A 371 17.54 -1.82 -22.76
C TRP A 371 17.28 -1.21 -21.38
N ARG A 372 17.89 -1.79 -20.33
CA ARG A 372 17.76 -1.26 -18.99
C ARG A 372 18.41 0.13 -18.86
N GLU A 373 19.65 0.28 -19.30
CA GLU A 373 20.38 1.54 -19.13
C GLU A 373 19.90 2.66 -20.05
N LEU A 374 19.33 2.32 -21.24
CA LEU A 374 18.57 3.26 -22.07
C LEU A 374 17.43 3.92 -21.29
N ALA A 375 16.64 3.13 -20.55
CA ALA A 375 15.55 3.65 -19.75
C ALA A 375 16.05 4.52 -18.58
N TYR A 376 17.13 4.13 -17.91
CA TYR A 376 17.79 4.94 -16.86
C TYR A 376 18.26 6.28 -17.42
N THR A 377 18.97 6.26 -18.54
CA THR A 377 19.44 7.47 -19.21
C THR A 377 18.27 8.33 -19.70
N PHE A 378 17.21 7.71 -20.24
CA PHE A 378 16.01 8.44 -20.65
C PHE A 378 15.39 9.19 -19.48
N CYS A 379 15.14 8.52 -18.34
CA CYS A 379 14.58 9.15 -17.15
C CYS A 379 15.51 10.22 -16.55
N HIS A 380 16.84 10.06 -16.67
CA HIS A 380 17.80 11.04 -16.18
C HIS A 380 17.71 12.38 -16.96
N TYR A 381 17.55 12.33 -18.30
CA TYR A 381 17.48 13.53 -19.15
C TYR A 381 16.07 14.02 -19.43
N ARG A 382 15.02 13.19 -19.20
CA ARG A 382 13.59 13.51 -19.37
C ARG A 382 12.89 13.49 -18.04
N ARG A 383 12.84 14.64 -17.38
CA ARG A 383 12.20 14.78 -16.06
C ARG A 383 10.68 14.57 -16.10
N ASP A 384 10.08 14.72 -17.26
CA ASP A 384 8.68 14.48 -17.56
C ASP A 384 8.32 13.02 -17.85
N HIS A 385 9.26 12.07 -17.68
CA HIS A 385 9.12 10.64 -18.01
C HIS A 385 7.89 9.97 -17.38
N GLY A 386 7.35 10.50 -16.28
CA GLY A 386 6.15 10.03 -15.62
C GLY A 386 4.83 10.59 -16.19
N THR A 387 4.88 11.39 -17.25
CA THR A 387 3.69 12.04 -17.83
C THR A 387 3.54 11.72 -19.32
N VAL A 388 2.35 12.01 -19.88
CA VAL A 388 2.11 11.86 -21.32
C VAL A 388 3.02 12.72 -22.21
N ALA A 389 3.63 13.78 -21.65
CA ALA A 389 4.56 14.63 -22.38
C ALA A 389 5.86 13.92 -22.78
N ALA A 390 6.22 12.84 -22.09
CA ALA A 390 7.38 12.02 -22.45
C ALA A 390 7.14 11.13 -23.68
N ILE A 391 5.88 10.88 -24.03
CA ILE A 391 5.51 10.05 -25.18
C ILE A 391 5.88 10.80 -26.47
N PRO A 392 6.43 10.12 -27.51
CA PRO A 392 6.81 10.79 -28.74
C PRO A 392 5.64 11.53 -29.41
N GLY A 393 5.88 12.75 -29.90
CA GLY A 393 4.82 13.57 -30.49
C GLY A 393 4.06 12.90 -31.66
N TRP A 394 4.72 12.03 -32.43
CA TRP A 394 4.07 11.25 -33.48
C TRP A 394 3.04 10.26 -32.90
N ALA A 395 3.38 9.64 -31.77
CA ALA A 395 2.47 8.68 -31.10
C ALA A 395 1.30 9.41 -30.44
N GLN A 396 1.56 10.56 -29.77
CA GLN A 396 0.48 11.38 -29.21
C GLN A 396 -0.51 11.82 -30.27
N ARG A 397 -0.04 12.34 -31.42
CA ARG A 397 -0.92 12.77 -32.54
C ARG A 397 -1.75 11.62 -33.07
N THR A 398 -1.11 10.50 -33.45
CA THR A 398 -1.85 9.37 -34.04
C THR A 398 -2.89 8.78 -33.08
N LEU A 399 -2.61 8.73 -31.76
CA LEU A 399 -3.59 8.26 -30.77
C LEU A 399 -4.71 9.27 -30.55
N ALA A 400 -4.45 10.57 -30.64
CA ALA A 400 -5.47 11.62 -30.59
C ALA A 400 -6.38 11.58 -31.82
N ASP A 401 -5.79 11.42 -33.03
CA ASP A 401 -6.54 11.31 -34.30
C ASP A 401 -7.50 10.10 -34.28
N HIS A 402 -7.14 9.03 -33.59
CA HIS A 402 -7.92 7.81 -33.42
C HIS A 402 -8.70 7.71 -32.09
N GLN A 403 -8.82 8.82 -31.35
CA GLN A 403 -9.53 8.82 -30.05
C GLN A 403 -11.03 8.54 -30.20
N ALA A 404 -11.66 8.99 -31.30
CA ALA A 404 -13.07 8.74 -31.55
C ALA A 404 -13.38 7.33 -32.08
N ASP A 405 -12.37 6.52 -32.39
CA ASP A 405 -12.57 5.15 -32.85
C ASP A 405 -13.28 4.29 -31.78
N ARG A 406 -14.14 3.41 -32.21
CA ARG A 406 -14.86 2.50 -31.32
C ARG A 406 -13.89 1.57 -30.59
N ARG A 407 -13.89 1.62 -29.25
CA ARG A 407 -13.15 0.68 -28.42
C ARG A 407 -13.83 -0.69 -28.40
N PRO A 408 -13.04 -1.79 -28.42
CA PRO A 408 -13.60 -3.14 -28.29
C PRO A 408 -14.28 -3.36 -26.93
N ALA A 409 -13.75 -2.77 -25.87
CA ALA A 409 -14.28 -2.76 -24.53
C ALA A 409 -13.75 -1.52 -23.78
N LEU A 410 -14.44 -1.12 -22.72
CA LEU A 410 -13.98 -0.14 -21.75
C LEU A 410 -14.05 -0.78 -20.36
N PHE A 411 -12.97 -0.67 -19.59
CA PHE A 411 -12.90 -1.20 -18.23
C PHE A 411 -12.59 -0.08 -17.24
N ASP A 412 -13.22 -0.14 -16.09
CA ASP A 412 -12.94 0.74 -14.97
C ASP A 412 -11.65 0.33 -14.22
N ALA A 413 -11.14 1.24 -13.39
CA ALA A 413 -9.89 1.05 -12.67
C ALA A 413 -9.90 -0.19 -11.74
N GLU A 414 -11.04 -0.50 -11.10
CA GLU A 414 -11.16 -1.63 -10.19
C GLU A 414 -11.15 -2.97 -10.95
N SER A 415 -11.89 -3.07 -12.05
CA SER A 415 -11.89 -4.26 -12.90
C SER A 415 -10.49 -4.57 -13.45
N LEU A 416 -9.77 -3.52 -13.86
CA LEU A 416 -8.38 -3.64 -14.30
C LEU A 416 -7.47 -4.05 -13.15
N ALA A 417 -7.53 -3.39 -11.99
CA ALA A 417 -6.68 -3.70 -10.84
C ALA A 417 -6.87 -5.13 -10.33
N ARG A 418 -8.07 -5.67 -10.41
CA ARG A 418 -8.41 -7.03 -9.99
C ARG A 418 -8.09 -8.10 -11.03
N GLY A 419 -7.92 -7.74 -12.30
CA GLY A 419 -7.80 -8.70 -13.39
C GLY A 419 -9.13 -9.43 -13.65
N CYS A 420 -10.21 -8.65 -13.78
CA CYS A 420 -11.58 -9.12 -14.02
C CYS A 420 -12.14 -8.55 -15.34
N THR A 421 -11.33 -8.60 -16.41
CA THR A 421 -11.73 -8.12 -17.74
C THR A 421 -12.48 -9.18 -18.55
N GLY A 422 -12.32 -10.45 -18.19
CA GLY A 422 -12.82 -11.60 -18.94
C GLY A 422 -11.89 -12.05 -20.06
N ASP A 423 -10.74 -11.39 -20.30
CA ASP A 423 -9.68 -11.91 -21.15
C ASP A 423 -8.73 -12.79 -20.33
N PRO A 424 -8.65 -14.11 -20.57
CA PRO A 424 -7.91 -15.03 -19.71
C PRO A 424 -6.41 -14.71 -19.62
N LEU A 425 -5.79 -14.27 -20.72
CA LEU A 425 -4.36 -13.94 -20.73
C LEU A 425 -4.07 -12.64 -20.00
N TRP A 426 -4.90 -11.62 -20.21
CA TRP A 426 -4.71 -10.34 -19.53
C TRP A 426 -4.95 -10.45 -18.03
N ASP A 427 -6.02 -11.15 -17.65
CA ASP A 427 -6.38 -11.37 -16.25
C ASP A 427 -5.28 -12.18 -15.52
N ALA A 428 -4.72 -13.21 -16.17
CA ALA A 428 -3.57 -13.95 -15.64
C ALA A 428 -2.31 -13.07 -15.51
N ALA A 429 -2.09 -12.15 -16.45
CA ALA A 429 -0.98 -11.19 -16.39
C ALA A 429 -1.13 -10.20 -15.22
N GLN A 430 -2.32 -9.63 -15.04
CA GLN A 430 -2.62 -8.74 -13.91
C GLN A 430 -2.51 -9.48 -12.58
N ARG A 431 -2.97 -10.74 -12.55
CA ARG A 431 -2.83 -11.59 -11.37
C ARG A 431 -1.36 -11.89 -11.04
N SER A 432 -0.48 -12.05 -12.06
CA SER A 432 0.96 -12.17 -11.83
C SER A 432 1.54 -10.96 -11.09
N LEU A 433 1.13 -9.74 -11.45
CA LEU A 433 1.49 -8.54 -10.71
C LEU A 433 0.99 -8.59 -9.26
N ARG A 434 -0.27 -8.99 -9.05
CA ARG A 434 -0.87 -9.04 -7.71
C ARG A 434 -0.24 -10.10 -6.81
N VAL A 435 -0.08 -11.33 -7.31
CA VAL A 435 0.34 -12.50 -6.50
C VAL A 435 1.86 -12.62 -6.44
N ARG A 436 2.56 -12.33 -7.56
CA ARG A 436 4.02 -12.53 -7.69
C ARG A 436 4.84 -11.24 -7.59
N GLY A 437 4.19 -10.06 -7.67
CA GLY A 437 4.88 -8.78 -7.70
C GLY A 437 5.77 -8.56 -8.92
N GLU A 438 5.56 -9.34 -9.97
CA GLU A 438 6.35 -9.28 -11.21
C GLU A 438 5.48 -9.53 -12.44
N LEU A 439 5.92 -9.03 -13.58
CA LEU A 439 5.31 -9.29 -14.87
C LEU A 439 6.38 -9.60 -15.89
N HIS A 440 6.29 -10.77 -16.48
CA HIS A 440 7.22 -11.20 -17.53
C HIS A 440 7.23 -10.22 -18.70
N ASN A 441 8.43 -9.77 -19.16
CA ASN A 441 8.56 -8.68 -20.13
C ASN A 441 7.75 -8.90 -21.42
N ASN A 442 7.72 -10.13 -21.95
CA ASN A 442 6.95 -10.45 -23.14
C ASN A 442 5.42 -10.28 -22.91
N VAL A 443 4.93 -10.68 -21.73
CA VAL A 443 3.52 -10.52 -21.33
C VAL A 443 3.21 -9.05 -21.02
N ARG A 444 4.13 -8.30 -20.38
CA ARG A 444 4.00 -6.87 -20.07
C ARG A 444 3.64 -6.05 -21.30
N MET A 445 4.27 -6.35 -22.44
CA MET A 445 4.00 -5.62 -23.70
C MET A 445 2.57 -5.84 -24.20
N THR A 446 2.01 -7.04 -24.07
CA THR A 446 0.63 -7.34 -24.47
C THR A 446 -0.35 -6.76 -23.46
N TRP A 447 -0.10 -6.94 -22.16
CA TRP A 447 -0.87 -6.37 -21.07
C TRP A 447 -0.99 -4.84 -21.18
N GLY A 448 0.13 -4.14 -21.38
CA GLY A 448 0.13 -2.68 -21.41
C GLY A 448 -0.50 -2.11 -22.69
N LYS A 449 -0.33 -2.79 -23.85
CA LYS A 449 -0.97 -2.35 -25.09
C LYS A 449 -2.49 -2.56 -25.08
N ALA A 450 -3.00 -3.57 -24.37
CA ALA A 450 -4.43 -3.76 -24.19
C ALA A 450 -5.08 -2.54 -23.50
N LEU A 451 -4.42 -1.95 -22.50
CA LEU A 451 -4.92 -0.77 -21.80
C LEU A 451 -5.16 0.43 -22.73
N VAL A 452 -4.33 0.61 -23.77
CA VAL A 452 -4.55 1.65 -24.78
C VAL A 452 -5.86 1.41 -25.54
N GLY A 453 -6.17 0.15 -25.82
CA GLY A 453 -7.41 -0.24 -26.52
C GLY A 453 -8.66 -0.20 -25.63
N TRP A 454 -8.51 -0.22 -24.31
CA TRP A 454 -9.59 -0.39 -23.34
C TRP A 454 -9.90 0.87 -22.51
N THR A 455 -9.28 1.99 -22.84
CA THR A 455 -9.49 3.27 -22.16
C THR A 455 -9.96 4.33 -23.15
N PRO A 456 -10.68 5.38 -22.70
CA PRO A 456 -11.25 6.39 -23.56
C PRO A 456 -10.20 7.24 -24.27
N ASP A 457 -9.04 7.44 -23.65
CA ASP A 457 -8.00 8.34 -24.12
C ASP A 457 -6.60 7.94 -23.62
N LEU A 458 -5.57 8.58 -24.19
CA LEU A 458 -4.17 8.33 -23.87
C LEU A 458 -3.82 8.68 -22.40
N ALA A 459 -4.41 9.72 -21.84
CA ALA A 459 -4.09 10.14 -20.46
C ALA A 459 -4.61 9.11 -19.46
N THR A 460 -5.81 8.58 -19.68
CA THR A 460 -6.39 7.50 -18.88
C THR A 460 -5.59 6.20 -19.05
N ALA A 461 -5.20 5.84 -20.28
CA ALA A 461 -4.35 4.69 -20.54
C ALA A 461 -3.01 4.78 -19.80
N TRP A 462 -2.36 5.94 -19.88
CA TRP A 462 -1.08 6.20 -19.21
C TRP A 462 -1.21 6.11 -17.69
N ARG A 463 -2.24 6.72 -17.11
CA ARG A 463 -2.53 6.63 -15.67
C ARG A 463 -2.66 5.17 -15.22
N HIS A 464 -3.50 4.37 -15.89
CA HIS A 464 -3.65 2.95 -15.53
C HIS A 464 -2.38 2.13 -15.71
N LEU A 465 -1.60 2.37 -16.76
CA LEU A 465 -0.29 1.74 -16.94
C LEU A 465 0.64 1.99 -15.74
N VAL A 466 0.73 3.25 -15.31
CA VAL A 466 1.59 3.66 -14.19
C VAL A 466 1.05 3.11 -12.87
N ASP A 467 -0.24 3.33 -12.58
CA ASP A 467 -0.86 2.95 -11.31
C ASP A 467 -0.77 1.45 -11.07
N LEU A 468 -1.21 0.63 -12.03
CA LEU A 468 -1.22 -0.83 -11.89
C LEU A 468 0.20 -1.40 -11.77
N ASN A 469 1.15 -0.89 -12.57
CA ASN A 469 2.53 -1.36 -12.48
C ASN A 469 3.19 -0.94 -11.15
N HIS A 470 3.01 0.31 -10.72
CA HIS A 470 3.72 0.83 -9.55
C HIS A 470 3.12 0.34 -8.23
N GLN A 471 1.83 0.08 -8.20
CA GLN A 471 1.16 -0.49 -7.03
C GLN A 471 1.57 -1.94 -6.77
N PHE A 472 1.66 -2.76 -7.82
CA PHE A 472 1.80 -4.20 -7.66
C PHE A 472 3.20 -4.76 -7.93
N ALA A 473 3.98 -4.17 -8.85
CA ALA A 473 5.30 -4.67 -9.18
C ALA A 473 6.36 -4.29 -8.13
N LEU A 474 7.18 -5.23 -7.67
CA LEU A 474 8.32 -4.96 -6.79
C LEU A 474 9.34 -4.01 -7.43
N ASP A 475 9.51 -4.07 -8.76
CA ASP A 475 10.33 -3.16 -9.54
C ASP A 475 9.58 -1.90 -9.98
N GLY A 476 8.42 -1.62 -9.43
CA GLY A 476 7.65 -0.41 -9.69
C GLY A 476 8.46 0.86 -9.44
N ARG A 477 8.25 1.91 -10.23
CA ARG A 477 9.00 3.18 -10.21
C ARG A 477 10.49 3.06 -10.58
N ASP A 478 10.95 1.88 -11.00
CA ASP A 478 12.26 1.74 -11.63
C ASP A 478 12.28 2.46 -13.00
N PRO A 479 13.38 3.09 -13.42
CA PRO A 479 13.50 3.62 -14.77
C PRO A 479 13.17 2.60 -15.85
N SER A 480 13.54 1.32 -15.68
CA SER A 480 13.21 0.26 -16.63
C SER A 480 11.71 -0.04 -16.69
N SER A 481 11.00 0.11 -15.57
CA SER A 481 9.53 0.04 -15.55
C SER A 481 8.92 1.15 -16.40
N TYR A 482 9.34 2.41 -16.19
CA TYR A 482 8.89 3.52 -17.03
C TYR A 482 9.23 3.30 -18.52
N GLY A 483 10.44 2.79 -18.82
CA GLY A 483 10.83 2.45 -20.19
C GLY A 483 9.90 1.42 -20.83
N GLY A 484 9.52 0.37 -20.09
CA GLY A 484 8.57 -0.66 -20.53
C GLY A 484 7.18 -0.11 -20.78
N LEU A 485 6.66 0.73 -19.86
CA LEU A 485 5.34 1.37 -19.99
C LEU A 485 5.31 2.37 -21.17
N LEU A 486 6.33 3.22 -21.29
CA LEU A 486 6.47 4.16 -22.41
C LEU A 486 6.55 3.42 -23.77
N TRP A 487 7.17 2.24 -23.81
CA TRP A 487 7.20 1.44 -25.03
C TRP A 487 5.81 0.93 -25.43
N CYS A 488 4.93 0.68 -24.49
CA CYS A 488 3.54 0.32 -24.82
C CYS A 488 2.81 1.41 -25.61
N VAL A 489 3.19 2.67 -25.44
CA VAL A 489 2.58 3.85 -26.08
C VAL A 489 3.46 4.50 -27.14
N GLY A 490 4.51 3.78 -27.63
CA GLY A 490 5.25 4.19 -28.82
C GLY A 490 6.67 4.73 -28.58
N GLN A 491 7.12 4.95 -27.33
CA GLN A 491 8.49 5.33 -27.04
C GLN A 491 9.45 4.20 -27.45
N PHE A 492 10.62 4.55 -27.95
CA PHE A 492 11.65 3.64 -28.49
C PHE A 492 11.22 2.89 -29.76
N ASP A 493 10.02 3.14 -30.27
CA ASP A 493 9.45 2.52 -31.47
C ASP A 493 9.32 3.54 -32.62
N ARG A 494 8.98 3.09 -33.80
CA ARG A 494 8.68 3.90 -34.98
C ARG A 494 7.19 3.82 -35.34
N PRO A 495 6.66 4.73 -36.14
CA PRO A 495 5.33 4.55 -36.73
C PRO A 495 5.24 3.26 -37.56
N PHE A 496 4.13 2.54 -37.41
CA PHE A 496 3.79 1.34 -38.17
C PHE A 496 2.60 1.64 -39.12
N THR A 497 2.75 1.35 -40.37
CA THR A 497 1.71 1.55 -41.41
C THR A 497 1.25 0.21 -41.96
N PRO A 498 -0.05 0.10 -42.35
CA PRO A 498 -1.11 1.12 -42.28
C PRO A 498 -1.58 1.36 -40.85
N PRO A 499 -2.19 2.55 -40.54
CA PRO A 499 -2.81 2.84 -39.25
C PRO A 499 -3.87 1.80 -38.89
N GLN A 500 -3.96 1.48 -37.59
CA GLN A 500 -4.94 0.54 -37.06
C GLN A 500 -5.97 1.27 -36.20
N PRO A 501 -7.25 0.84 -36.20
CA PRO A 501 -8.25 1.45 -35.31
C PRO A 501 -7.78 1.58 -33.88
N VAL A 502 -8.09 2.69 -33.20
CA VAL A 502 -7.69 3.06 -31.84
C VAL A 502 -6.21 3.36 -31.67
N PHE A 503 -5.32 2.60 -32.32
CA PHE A 503 -3.86 2.68 -32.15
C PHE A 503 -3.19 3.61 -33.17
N GLY A 504 -3.88 3.93 -34.26
CA GLY A 504 -3.24 4.62 -35.38
C GLY A 504 -1.96 3.90 -35.83
N THR A 505 -0.84 4.61 -35.86
CA THR A 505 0.47 4.06 -36.23
C THR A 505 1.28 3.52 -35.04
N VAL A 506 0.74 3.51 -33.82
CA VAL A 506 1.37 2.82 -32.69
C VAL A 506 1.26 1.32 -32.90
N ARG A 507 2.37 0.59 -32.71
CA ARG A 507 2.42 -0.86 -32.90
C ARG A 507 1.41 -1.57 -32.02
N THR A 508 0.53 -2.37 -32.59
CA THR A 508 -0.43 -3.21 -31.89
C THR A 508 0.21 -4.53 -31.42
N ARG A 509 -0.42 -5.16 -30.43
CA ARG A 509 -0.12 -6.51 -30.00
C ARG A 509 -1.39 -7.16 -29.45
N PRO A 510 -2.21 -7.73 -30.36
CA PRO A 510 -3.49 -8.32 -29.97
C PRO A 510 -3.32 -9.48 -28.96
N LEU A 511 -4.17 -9.50 -27.94
CA LEU A 511 -4.19 -10.57 -26.91
C LEU A 511 -4.40 -11.94 -27.55
N LYS A 512 -5.35 -12.06 -28.50
CA LYS A 512 -5.61 -13.31 -29.23
C LYS A 512 -4.39 -13.88 -29.93
N ASP A 513 -3.57 -13.04 -30.56
CA ASP A 513 -2.36 -13.48 -31.26
C ASP A 513 -1.27 -13.95 -30.29
N HIS A 514 -1.26 -13.42 -29.06
CA HIS A 514 -0.37 -13.87 -28.02
C HIS A 514 -0.89 -15.16 -27.37
N ALA A 515 -2.18 -15.29 -27.13
CA ALA A 515 -2.82 -16.50 -26.59
C ALA A 515 -2.64 -17.74 -27.50
N MET A 516 -2.52 -17.55 -28.82
CA MET A 516 -2.16 -18.66 -29.72
C MET A 516 -0.74 -19.23 -29.50
N ARG A 517 0.15 -18.49 -28.84
CA ARG A 517 1.54 -18.87 -28.59
C ARG A 517 1.85 -19.14 -27.11
N LEU A 518 1.01 -18.63 -26.23
CA LEU A 518 1.08 -18.79 -24.80
C LEU A 518 -0.29 -19.25 -24.31
N ASP A 519 -0.39 -20.50 -23.87
CA ASP A 519 -1.59 -21.04 -23.27
C ASP A 519 -1.97 -20.22 -22.01
N PRO A 520 -3.11 -19.49 -22.00
CA PRO A 520 -3.50 -18.67 -20.86
C PRO A 520 -3.80 -19.47 -19.60
N ASP A 521 -4.33 -20.70 -19.74
CA ASP A 521 -4.69 -21.54 -18.58
C ASP A 521 -3.43 -22.09 -17.91
N GLN A 522 -2.45 -22.58 -18.69
CA GLN A 522 -1.15 -22.98 -18.15
C GLN A 522 -0.42 -21.79 -17.51
N TYR A 523 -0.50 -20.60 -18.12
CA TYR A 523 0.09 -19.40 -17.53
C TYR A 523 -0.60 -19.02 -16.24
N ARG A 524 -1.93 -19.12 -16.18
CA ARG A 524 -2.72 -18.88 -14.97
C ARG A 524 -2.37 -19.88 -13.87
N GLU A 525 -2.28 -21.18 -14.17
CA GLU A 525 -1.87 -22.21 -13.22
C GLU A 525 -0.46 -21.94 -12.66
N GLN A 526 0.47 -21.53 -13.51
CA GLN A 526 1.82 -21.17 -13.06
C GLN A 526 1.82 -19.96 -12.13
N VAL A 527 1.03 -18.93 -12.44
CA VAL A 527 0.89 -17.73 -11.61
C VAL A 527 0.26 -18.07 -10.26
N ASP A 528 -0.78 -18.92 -10.26
CA ASP A 528 -1.52 -19.30 -9.07
C ASP A 528 -0.83 -20.35 -8.19
N ARG A 529 0.22 -21.01 -8.71
CA ARG A 529 0.94 -22.02 -7.93
C ARG A 529 1.54 -21.42 -6.67
N PRO A 530 1.08 -21.80 -5.47
CA PRO A 530 1.58 -21.25 -4.22
C PRO A 530 3.06 -21.63 -4.00
N ALA A 531 3.79 -20.71 -3.36
CA ALA A 531 5.19 -20.97 -2.99
C ALA A 531 5.33 -22.17 -2.02
N GLY A 532 4.33 -22.38 -1.16
CA GLY A 532 4.28 -23.46 -0.16
C GLY A 532 3.52 -24.72 -0.59
N GLY A 533 3.16 -24.89 -1.88
CA GLY A 533 2.49 -26.07 -2.41
C GLY A 533 0.96 -26.04 -2.40
N SER A 534 0.29 -25.43 -1.43
CA SER A 534 -1.16 -25.24 -1.37
C SER A 534 -1.53 -23.79 -1.05
N ALA A 535 -2.65 -23.32 -1.57
CA ALA A 535 -3.17 -22.00 -1.22
C ALA A 535 -3.67 -22.02 0.24
N PRO A 536 -3.29 -21.03 1.06
CA PRO A 536 -3.79 -20.94 2.43
C PRO A 536 -5.32 -20.73 2.43
N ARG A 537 -6.02 -21.43 3.35
CA ARG A 537 -7.47 -21.41 3.49
C ARG A 537 -7.87 -20.41 4.57
N VAL A 538 -8.78 -19.50 4.23
CA VAL A 538 -9.23 -18.43 5.14
C VAL A 538 -10.73 -18.50 5.34
N ALA A 539 -11.17 -18.54 6.60
CA ALA A 539 -12.56 -18.33 6.97
C ALA A 539 -12.82 -16.86 7.28
N VAL A 540 -13.83 -16.26 6.68
CA VAL A 540 -14.32 -14.92 7.03
C VAL A 540 -15.74 -15.03 7.59
N ILE A 541 -15.94 -14.67 8.86
CA ILE A 541 -17.24 -14.75 9.53
C ILE A 541 -17.89 -13.36 9.53
N GLY A 542 -18.96 -13.20 8.76
CA GLY A 542 -19.70 -11.96 8.54
C GLY A 542 -19.43 -11.33 7.16
N ALA A 543 -20.49 -11.21 6.35
CA ALA A 543 -20.49 -10.57 5.04
C ALA A 543 -20.92 -9.09 5.10
N GLY A 544 -20.55 -8.37 6.16
CA GLY A 544 -20.60 -6.91 6.21
C GLY A 544 -19.49 -6.28 5.36
N VAL A 545 -19.45 -4.94 5.26
CA VAL A 545 -18.42 -4.23 4.45
C VAL A 545 -17.01 -4.64 4.87
N ALA A 546 -16.70 -4.71 6.17
CA ALA A 546 -15.38 -5.10 6.66
C ALA A 546 -14.99 -6.52 6.22
N GLY A 547 -15.87 -7.50 6.46
CA GLY A 547 -15.62 -8.89 6.06
C GLY A 547 -15.48 -9.07 4.55
N LEU A 548 -16.32 -8.39 3.76
CA LEU A 548 -16.24 -8.47 2.30
C LEU A 548 -14.96 -7.83 1.74
N ILE A 549 -14.49 -6.71 2.31
CA ILE A 549 -13.20 -6.10 1.93
C ILE A 549 -12.05 -7.05 2.28
N ALA A 550 -12.06 -7.64 3.48
CA ALA A 550 -11.03 -8.61 3.87
C ALA A 550 -11.05 -9.83 2.94
N ALA A 551 -12.22 -10.43 2.72
CA ALA A 551 -12.39 -11.60 1.86
C ALA A 551 -11.91 -11.35 0.41
N ARG A 552 -12.32 -10.22 -0.17
CA ARG A 552 -11.97 -9.84 -1.53
C ARG A 552 -10.47 -9.59 -1.68
N THR A 553 -9.86 -8.88 -0.73
CA THR A 553 -8.41 -8.59 -0.73
C THR A 553 -7.60 -9.90 -0.69
N LEU A 554 -8.01 -10.84 0.16
CA LEU A 554 -7.32 -12.13 0.30
C LEU A 554 -7.52 -13.03 -0.93
N ALA A 555 -8.75 -13.14 -1.46
CA ALA A 555 -9.04 -13.90 -2.67
C ALA A 555 -8.27 -13.36 -3.89
N ASP A 556 -8.24 -12.04 -4.05
CA ASP A 556 -7.47 -11.37 -5.10
C ASP A 556 -5.96 -11.57 -4.94
N SER A 557 -5.49 -11.90 -3.73
CA SER A 557 -4.08 -12.20 -3.42
C SER A 557 -3.72 -13.68 -3.48
N GLY A 558 -4.65 -14.55 -3.90
CA GLY A 558 -4.38 -15.95 -4.13
C GLY A 558 -4.74 -16.91 -2.99
N PHE A 559 -5.48 -16.43 -1.98
CA PHE A 559 -5.96 -17.28 -0.88
C PHE A 559 -7.28 -17.98 -1.24
N GLU A 560 -7.51 -19.16 -0.68
CA GLU A 560 -8.79 -19.84 -0.74
C GLU A 560 -9.71 -19.31 0.37
N VAL A 561 -10.66 -18.45 0.00
CA VAL A 561 -11.50 -17.73 0.97
C VAL A 561 -12.93 -18.29 0.97
N SER A 562 -13.44 -18.62 2.17
CA SER A 562 -14.85 -18.95 2.43
C SER A 562 -15.46 -17.92 3.36
N VAL A 563 -16.56 -17.29 2.94
CA VAL A 563 -17.30 -16.31 3.74
C VAL A 563 -18.55 -16.94 4.31
N PHE A 564 -18.80 -16.74 5.61
CA PHE A 564 -19.96 -17.28 6.33
C PHE A 564 -20.86 -16.13 6.79
N GLU A 565 -22.11 -16.12 6.38
CA GLU A 565 -23.07 -15.05 6.69
C GLU A 565 -24.38 -15.64 7.24
N LYS A 566 -24.80 -15.14 8.41
CA LYS A 566 -26.06 -15.58 9.06
C LYS A 566 -27.31 -15.14 8.32
N SER A 567 -27.21 -14.09 7.53
CA SER A 567 -28.31 -13.51 6.76
C SER A 567 -28.31 -14.06 5.33
N ARG A 568 -29.45 -13.97 4.67
CA ARG A 568 -29.63 -14.35 3.26
C ARG A 568 -28.76 -13.49 2.30
N GLY A 569 -28.49 -12.24 2.66
CA GLY A 569 -27.83 -11.27 1.79
C GLY A 569 -26.61 -10.64 2.41
N ALA A 570 -25.60 -10.34 1.56
CA ALA A 570 -24.38 -9.63 1.93
C ALA A 570 -24.62 -8.12 2.08
N GLY A 571 -23.76 -7.43 2.87
CA GLY A 571 -23.77 -5.99 3.09
C GLY A 571 -23.97 -5.57 4.55
N GLY A 572 -24.51 -6.45 5.40
CA GLY A 572 -24.70 -6.17 6.81
C GLY A 572 -25.57 -4.93 7.04
N ARG A 573 -25.02 -3.94 7.79
CA ARG A 573 -25.75 -2.67 8.10
C ARG A 573 -25.86 -1.71 6.89
N ALA A 574 -25.12 -1.91 5.81
CA ALA A 574 -25.37 -1.24 4.53
C ALA A 574 -26.54 -1.94 3.82
N ALA A 575 -27.76 -1.77 4.34
CA ALA A 575 -28.94 -2.52 3.97
C ALA A 575 -30.05 -1.63 3.40
N THR A 576 -30.72 -2.16 2.37
CA THR A 576 -31.91 -1.53 1.76
C THR A 576 -33.05 -2.53 1.85
N ARG A 577 -34.13 -2.18 2.53
CA ARG A 577 -35.39 -2.95 2.54
C ARG A 577 -36.25 -2.55 1.34
N ARG A 578 -36.84 -3.55 0.69
CA ARG A 578 -37.84 -3.36 -0.39
C ARG A 578 -39.21 -3.78 0.10
N ALA A 579 -40.23 -3.04 -0.33
CA ALA A 579 -41.64 -3.33 -0.08
C ALA A 579 -42.46 -3.07 -1.37
N GLU A 580 -43.60 -3.73 -1.48
CA GLU A 580 -44.55 -3.49 -2.59
C GLU A 580 -45.29 -2.16 -2.33
N PRO A 581 -45.66 -1.45 -3.40
CA PRO A 581 -45.38 -1.66 -4.82
C PRO A 581 -44.12 -0.83 -5.26
N LYS A 582 -42.95 -1.38 -5.26
CA LYS A 582 -41.66 -0.74 -5.64
C LYS A 582 -41.07 0.26 -4.65
N LEU A 583 -41.42 0.15 -3.36
CA LEU A 583 -40.83 0.99 -2.31
C LEU A 583 -39.44 0.48 -1.91
N ALA A 584 -38.55 1.39 -1.56
CA ALA A 584 -37.21 1.06 -1.08
C ALA A 584 -36.76 1.98 0.06
N PHE A 585 -36.15 1.42 1.09
CA PHE A 585 -35.73 2.14 2.28
C PHE A 585 -34.34 1.70 2.71
N ASP A 586 -33.39 2.62 2.76
CA ASP A 586 -32.05 2.40 3.31
C ASP A 586 -32.12 2.48 4.84
N HIS A 587 -32.63 1.42 5.48
CA HIS A 587 -32.96 1.41 6.90
C HIS A 587 -31.76 1.16 7.85
N GLY A 588 -30.58 0.88 7.31
CA GLY A 588 -29.32 0.85 8.04
C GLY A 588 -28.52 2.14 7.83
N ALA A 589 -27.31 2.06 7.28
CA ALA A 589 -26.53 3.24 6.94
C ALA A 589 -27.26 4.09 5.88
N GLN A 590 -27.43 5.38 6.18
CA GLN A 590 -28.22 6.29 5.35
C GLN A 590 -27.40 6.95 4.24
N TYR A 591 -26.16 7.21 4.54
CA TYR A 591 -25.12 7.81 3.69
C TYR A 591 -23.75 7.45 4.28
N PHE A 592 -22.69 7.87 3.62
CA PHE A 592 -21.35 7.77 4.16
C PHE A 592 -20.51 8.99 3.76
N THR A 593 -19.38 9.17 4.45
CA THR A 593 -18.35 10.16 4.18
C THR A 593 -17.05 9.46 3.86
N ALA A 594 -16.10 10.13 3.23
CA ALA A 594 -14.81 9.59 2.83
C ALA A 594 -13.70 10.60 3.14
N TYR A 595 -12.95 10.39 4.20
CA TYR A 595 -11.84 11.23 4.66
C TYR A 595 -10.47 10.59 4.37
N ASP A 596 -10.36 9.27 4.53
CA ASP A 596 -9.13 8.54 4.21
C ASP A 596 -8.87 8.60 2.70
N PRO A 597 -7.67 9.01 2.24
CA PRO A 597 -7.38 9.14 0.80
C PRO A 597 -7.57 7.84 0.01
N ARG A 598 -7.27 6.69 0.60
CA ARG A 598 -7.40 5.37 -0.05
C ARG A 598 -8.87 4.99 -0.18
N PHE A 599 -9.66 5.22 0.87
CA PHE A 599 -11.10 5.01 0.80
C PHE A 599 -11.75 5.99 -0.17
N ARG A 600 -11.31 7.25 -0.18
CA ARG A 600 -11.79 8.25 -1.15
C ARG A 600 -11.53 7.84 -2.58
N GLN A 601 -10.36 7.29 -2.88
CA GLN A 601 -10.05 6.77 -4.21
C GLN A 601 -10.99 5.63 -4.61
N ALA A 602 -11.29 4.71 -3.70
CA ALA A 602 -12.28 3.65 -3.95
C ALA A 602 -13.67 4.22 -4.24
N VAL A 603 -14.10 5.24 -3.47
CA VAL A 603 -15.40 5.92 -3.66
C VAL A 603 -15.47 6.61 -5.02
N GLU A 604 -14.41 7.30 -5.47
CA GLU A 604 -14.39 7.92 -6.80
C GLU A 604 -14.49 6.85 -7.91
N THR A 605 -13.81 5.73 -7.76
CA THR A 605 -13.97 4.59 -8.69
C THR A 605 -15.40 4.07 -8.70
N TRP A 606 -16.05 3.94 -7.54
CA TRP A 606 -17.46 3.52 -7.47
C TRP A 606 -18.43 4.56 -8.07
N ILE A 607 -18.07 5.83 -8.03
CA ILE A 607 -18.85 6.88 -8.73
C ILE A 607 -18.70 6.73 -10.24
N GLU A 608 -17.49 6.51 -10.74
CA GLU A 608 -17.23 6.26 -12.17
C GLU A 608 -18.00 5.02 -12.67
N GLN A 609 -18.14 3.99 -11.84
CA GLN A 609 -18.94 2.78 -12.12
C GLN A 609 -20.46 3.00 -12.01
N GLY A 610 -20.92 4.14 -11.50
CA GLY A 610 -22.34 4.36 -11.17
C GLY A 610 -22.84 3.58 -9.96
N LEU A 611 -21.94 2.99 -9.17
CA LEU A 611 -22.25 2.27 -7.92
C LEU A 611 -22.45 3.23 -6.74
N ALA A 612 -21.82 4.39 -6.76
CA ALA A 612 -21.98 5.43 -5.76
C ALA A 612 -22.31 6.78 -6.40
N ALA A 613 -22.88 7.67 -5.63
CA ALA A 613 -23.16 9.05 -6.07
C ALA A 613 -23.00 10.04 -4.90
N ARG A 614 -22.64 11.28 -5.23
CA ARG A 614 -22.68 12.39 -4.28
C ARG A 614 -24.15 12.72 -3.95
N TRP A 615 -24.39 13.00 -2.68
CA TRP A 615 -25.72 13.37 -2.19
C TRP A 615 -25.71 14.79 -1.60
N PRO A 616 -25.92 15.84 -2.40
CA PRO A 616 -25.92 17.23 -1.97
C PRO A 616 -27.29 17.64 -1.39
N ALA A 617 -27.82 16.89 -0.41
CA ALA A 617 -29.12 17.12 0.17
C ALA A 617 -29.16 18.40 1.01
N PRO A 618 -30.26 19.17 0.97
CA PRO A 618 -30.52 20.22 1.96
C PRO A 618 -30.79 19.57 3.32
N LEU A 619 -29.91 19.80 4.27
CA LEU A 619 -29.98 19.25 5.61
C LEU A 619 -30.20 20.35 6.66
N VAL A 620 -30.98 20.02 7.69
CA VAL A 620 -31.27 20.90 8.82
C VAL A 620 -30.99 20.26 10.16
N GLN A 621 -30.90 21.06 11.20
CA GLN A 621 -30.97 20.66 12.60
C GLN A 621 -32.30 21.20 13.16
N ILE A 622 -33.05 20.34 13.84
CA ILE A 622 -34.30 20.66 14.47
C ILE A 622 -34.19 20.38 15.98
N GLY A 623 -34.50 21.37 16.80
CA GLY A 623 -34.45 21.24 18.25
C GLY A 623 -35.23 22.36 18.95
N PRO A 624 -35.16 22.46 20.27
CA PRO A 624 -35.92 23.50 21.02
C PRO A 624 -35.62 24.93 20.59
N ALA A 625 -34.44 25.19 20.07
CA ALA A 625 -34.07 26.50 19.55
C ALA A 625 -34.64 26.82 18.15
N GLY A 626 -35.42 25.90 17.57
CA GLY A 626 -35.99 26.01 16.22
C GLY A 626 -35.27 25.18 15.17
N VAL A 627 -35.33 25.64 13.91
CA VAL A 627 -34.76 24.97 12.75
C VAL A 627 -33.59 25.78 12.20
N ALA A 628 -32.46 25.18 12.05
CA ALA A 628 -31.25 25.80 11.49
C ALA A 628 -30.72 24.98 10.29
N ALA A 629 -30.37 25.67 9.20
CA ALA A 629 -29.66 25.03 8.09
C ALA A 629 -28.27 24.54 8.55
N LYS A 630 -27.90 23.33 8.18
CA LYS A 630 -26.55 22.80 8.47
C LYS A 630 -25.59 23.29 7.40
N THR A 631 -24.83 24.33 7.67
CA THR A 631 -23.93 24.99 6.71
C THR A 631 -22.54 24.32 6.65
N ASP A 632 -22.06 23.79 7.78
CA ASP A 632 -20.80 23.04 7.81
C ASP A 632 -21.07 21.56 7.56
N GLN A 633 -20.89 21.12 6.30
CA GLN A 633 -21.25 19.80 5.87
C GLN A 633 -20.08 19.11 5.18
N PRO A 634 -19.67 17.93 5.67
CA PRO A 634 -18.81 17.05 4.89
C PRO A 634 -19.56 16.60 3.64
N GLU A 635 -18.81 16.31 2.58
CA GLU A 635 -19.36 15.69 1.39
C GLU A 635 -19.94 14.30 1.74
N ARG A 636 -21.17 14.05 1.29
CA ARG A 636 -21.89 12.80 1.56
C ARG A 636 -22.09 12.01 0.30
N PHE A 637 -22.04 10.71 0.45
CA PHE A 637 -22.18 9.73 -0.62
C PHE A 637 -23.26 8.71 -0.26
N VAL A 638 -23.90 8.18 -1.29
CA VAL A 638 -24.82 7.05 -1.19
C VAL A 638 -24.48 6.00 -2.24
N PHE A 639 -24.73 4.74 -1.95
CA PHE A 639 -24.66 3.72 -3.01
C PHE A 639 -25.94 3.67 -3.82
N VAL A 640 -25.82 3.31 -5.09
CA VAL A 640 -26.87 3.33 -6.10
C VAL A 640 -27.13 1.88 -6.58
N PRO A 641 -28.39 1.44 -6.72
CA PRO A 641 -29.66 2.13 -6.49
C PRO A 641 -30.13 2.12 -5.02
N GLY A 642 -29.35 1.66 -4.08
CA GLY A 642 -29.62 1.59 -2.64
C GLY A 642 -28.37 1.21 -1.88
N MET A 643 -28.31 1.48 -0.58
CA MET A 643 -27.12 1.25 0.24
C MET A 643 -26.65 -0.23 0.21
N SER A 644 -27.54 -1.19 -0.03
CA SER A 644 -27.18 -2.61 -0.17
C SER A 644 -26.43 -2.94 -1.48
N ALA A 645 -26.27 -1.99 -2.41
CA ALA A 645 -25.56 -2.24 -3.66
C ALA A 645 -24.08 -2.56 -3.41
N ILE A 646 -23.45 -1.93 -2.42
CA ILE A 646 -22.06 -2.20 -2.09
C ILE A 646 -21.83 -3.65 -1.64
N GLY A 647 -22.74 -4.21 -0.85
CA GLY A 647 -22.63 -5.61 -0.41
C GLY A 647 -22.65 -6.58 -1.59
N ARG A 648 -23.55 -6.37 -2.55
CA ARG A 648 -23.61 -7.19 -3.78
C ARG A 648 -22.37 -7.03 -4.66
N HIS A 649 -21.87 -5.80 -4.78
CA HIS A 649 -20.67 -5.50 -5.56
C HIS A 649 -19.44 -6.19 -4.97
N LEU A 650 -19.22 -6.03 -3.68
CA LEU A 650 -18.07 -6.63 -3.00
C LEU A 650 -18.14 -8.16 -2.91
N ALA A 651 -19.36 -8.71 -2.86
CA ALA A 651 -19.60 -10.15 -2.79
C ALA A 651 -19.39 -10.88 -4.14
N LYS A 652 -19.30 -10.13 -5.23
CA LYS A 652 -19.11 -10.71 -6.56
C LYS A 652 -17.80 -11.52 -6.58
N ASP A 653 -17.87 -12.74 -7.14
CA ASP A 653 -16.76 -13.69 -7.28
C ASP A 653 -16.22 -14.26 -5.95
N LEU A 654 -16.93 -14.06 -4.81
CA LEU A 654 -16.58 -14.68 -3.53
C LEU A 654 -17.44 -15.92 -3.24
N SER A 655 -16.85 -16.93 -2.59
CA SER A 655 -17.57 -18.09 -2.06
C SER A 655 -18.25 -17.70 -0.76
N ILE A 656 -19.58 -17.39 -0.81
CA ILE A 656 -20.37 -16.98 0.35
C ILE A 656 -21.39 -18.05 0.69
N ARG A 657 -21.37 -18.53 1.94
CA ARG A 657 -22.38 -19.41 2.53
C ARG A 657 -23.33 -18.57 3.35
N GLY A 658 -24.46 -18.18 2.74
CA GLY A 658 -25.54 -17.43 3.37
C GLY A 658 -26.49 -18.32 4.17
N ASP A 659 -27.35 -17.70 4.98
CA ASP A 659 -28.28 -18.37 5.92
C ASP A 659 -27.57 -19.35 6.88
N LEU A 660 -26.28 -19.10 7.15
CA LEU A 660 -25.43 -19.97 7.96
C LEU A 660 -24.80 -19.19 9.12
N ARG A 661 -25.30 -19.44 10.32
CA ARG A 661 -24.77 -18.82 11.54
C ARG A 661 -23.68 -19.70 12.16
N ILE A 662 -22.46 -19.18 12.23
CA ILE A 662 -21.39 -19.78 13.02
C ILE A 662 -21.67 -19.49 14.50
N ALA A 663 -21.61 -20.54 15.32
CA ALA A 663 -21.79 -20.47 16.76
C ALA A 663 -20.47 -20.37 17.53
N ARG A 664 -19.42 -21.03 17.05
CA ARG A 664 -18.10 -21.05 17.71
C ARG A 664 -16.98 -21.13 16.67
N VAL A 665 -15.85 -20.55 17.03
CA VAL A 665 -14.58 -20.66 16.30
C VAL A 665 -13.60 -21.36 17.24
N GLU A 666 -13.19 -22.58 16.90
CA GLU A 666 -12.39 -23.43 17.78
C GLU A 666 -10.96 -23.58 17.24
N SER A 667 -9.98 -23.32 18.10
CA SER A 667 -8.57 -23.53 17.75
C SER A 667 -8.25 -25.03 17.68
N ARG A 668 -7.53 -25.44 16.66
CA ARG A 668 -7.04 -26.81 16.42
C ARG A 668 -5.54 -26.76 16.11
N PRO A 669 -4.83 -27.88 16.25
CA PRO A 669 -3.39 -27.94 15.91
C PRO A 669 -3.06 -27.50 14.46
N ALA A 670 -4.02 -27.67 13.54
CA ALA A 670 -3.89 -27.32 12.12
C ALA A 670 -4.63 -26.01 11.74
N GLY A 671 -4.95 -25.13 12.68
CA GLY A 671 -5.65 -23.86 12.45
C GLY A 671 -6.99 -23.75 13.15
N TRP A 672 -8.03 -23.30 12.44
CA TRP A 672 -9.34 -22.97 12.99
C TRP A 672 -10.43 -23.88 12.45
N GLU A 673 -11.27 -24.41 13.31
CA GLU A 673 -12.49 -25.11 12.95
C GLU A 673 -13.71 -24.25 13.25
N LEU A 674 -14.63 -24.13 12.30
CA LEU A 674 -15.87 -23.38 12.45
C LEU A 674 -17.02 -24.33 12.72
N ILE A 675 -17.77 -24.07 13.79
CA ILE A 675 -18.95 -24.83 14.19
C ILE A 675 -20.20 -23.97 14.07
N ASP A 676 -21.21 -24.46 13.36
CA ASP A 676 -22.49 -23.76 13.20
C ASP A 676 -23.44 -23.95 14.39
N THR A 677 -24.60 -23.31 14.32
CA THR A 677 -25.65 -23.42 15.35
C THR A 677 -26.31 -24.78 15.44
N ALA A 678 -26.16 -25.67 14.47
CA ALA A 678 -26.58 -27.05 14.49
C ALA A 678 -25.51 -28.01 15.05
N GLY A 679 -24.33 -27.47 15.46
CA GLY A 679 -23.19 -28.23 15.94
C GLY A 679 -22.38 -28.91 14.85
N GLN A 680 -22.59 -28.55 13.58
CA GLN A 680 -21.89 -29.15 12.44
C GLN A 680 -20.59 -28.36 12.11
N SER A 681 -19.52 -29.10 11.80
CA SER A 681 -18.26 -28.52 11.33
C SER A 681 -18.44 -27.97 9.92
N GLN A 682 -18.04 -26.73 9.73
CA GLN A 682 -18.04 -26.04 8.43
C GLN A 682 -16.67 -26.05 7.74
N GLY A 683 -15.73 -26.76 8.31
CA GLY A 683 -14.38 -26.97 7.77
C GLY A 683 -13.28 -26.42 8.66
N GLN A 684 -12.02 -26.70 8.24
CA GLN A 684 -10.80 -26.24 8.89
C GLN A 684 -10.10 -25.22 7.99
N PHE A 685 -9.49 -24.21 8.61
CA PHE A 685 -8.87 -23.07 7.93
C PHE A 685 -7.56 -22.69 8.60
N ASP A 686 -6.58 -22.27 7.80
CA ASP A 686 -5.29 -21.81 8.31
C ASP A 686 -5.42 -20.46 9.04
N TYR A 687 -6.36 -19.62 8.60
CA TYR A 687 -6.63 -18.30 9.15
C TYR A 687 -8.12 -18.09 9.38
N ALA A 688 -8.46 -17.32 10.43
CA ALA A 688 -9.83 -16.88 10.67
C ALA A 688 -9.90 -15.34 10.76
N VAL A 689 -10.90 -14.75 10.10
CA VAL A 689 -11.23 -13.32 10.17
C VAL A 689 -12.65 -13.18 10.71
N VAL A 690 -12.80 -12.64 11.93
CA VAL A 690 -14.09 -12.39 12.56
C VAL A 690 -14.51 -10.95 12.28
N ALA A 691 -15.55 -10.77 11.45
CA ALA A 691 -16.02 -9.48 10.92
C ALA A 691 -17.48 -9.19 11.32
N VAL A 692 -17.81 -9.46 12.57
CA VAL A 692 -19.15 -9.26 13.14
C VAL A 692 -19.14 -8.15 14.21
N PRO A 693 -20.31 -7.62 14.64
CA PRO A 693 -20.41 -6.68 15.75
C PRO A 693 -19.70 -7.18 17.02
N SER A 694 -19.12 -6.26 17.80
CA SER A 694 -18.29 -6.58 18.97
C SER A 694 -18.94 -7.57 19.98
N PRO A 695 -20.25 -7.49 20.35
CA PRO A 695 -20.81 -8.49 21.23
C PRO A 695 -20.86 -9.88 20.59
N GLN A 696 -21.16 -9.96 19.30
CA GLN A 696 -21.18 -11.24 18.57
C GLN A 696 -19.78 -11.82 18.40
N ALA A 697 -18.75 -10.97 18.22
CA ALA A 697 -17.36 -11.41 18.18
C ALA A 697 -16.94 -12.02 19.52
N ALA A 698 -17.32 -11.40 20.64
CA ALA A 698 -17.05 -11.91 21.98
C ALA A 698 -17.69 -13.29 22.22
N ASP A 699 -18.93 -13.48 21.77
CA ASP A 699 -19.63 -14.76 21.89
C ASP A 699 -18.97 -15.88 21.06
N LEU A 700 -18.53 -15.55 19.83
CA LEU A 700 -17.87 -16.50 18.93
C LEU A 700 -16.51 -16.98 19.44
N LEU A 701 -15.79 -16.10 20.13
CA LEU A 701 -14.40 -16.33 20.54
C LEU A 701 -14.25 -16.96 21.92
N GLY A 702 -15.31 -16.98 22.74
CA GLY A 702 -15.32 -17.64 24.04
C GLY A 702 -14.23 -17.12 24.98
N ASP A 703 -13.23 -17.95 25.26
CA ASP A 703 -12.14 -17.67 26.19
C ASP A 703 -10.91 -16.99 25.51
N HIS A 704 -10.95 -16.75 24.22
CA HIS A 704 -9.84 -16.07 23.54
C HIS A 704 -9.66 -14.65 24.11
N PRO A 705 -8.42 -14.14 24.32
CA PRO A 705 -8.19 -12.79 24.89
C PRO A 705 -8.94 -11.67 24.19
N PHE A 706 -9.11 -11.75 22.88
CA PHE A 706 -9.87 -10.76 22.09
C PHE A 706 -11.37 -10.73 22.42
N ALA A 707 -11.92 -11.78 23.03
CA ALA A 707 -13.31 -11.75 23.50
C ALA A 707 -13.51 -10.70 24.59
N ALA A 708 -12.54 -10.51 25.48
CA ALA A 708 -12.58 -9.49 26.52
C ALA A 708 -12.50 -8.08 25.90
N GLU A 709 -11.60 -7.86 24.93
CA GLU A 709 -11.49 -6.59 24.22
C GLU A 709 -12.79 -6.26 23.45
N ALA A 710 -13.39 -7.25 22.79
CA ALA A 710 -14.65 -7.06 22.09
C ALA A 710 -15.82 -6.74 23.05
N ARG A 711 -15.90 -7.39 24.23
CA ARG A 711 -16.91 -7.09 25.26
C ARG A 711 -16.79 -5.67 25.82
N ALA A 712 -15.58 -5.13 25.85
CA ALA A 712 -15.33 -3.76 26.33
C ALA A 712 -15.85 -2.67 25.39
N VAL A 713 -16.20 -3.01 24.13
CA VAL A 713 -16.74 -2.05 23.17
C VAL A 713 -18.27 -2.17 23.14
N PRO A 714 -19.00 -1.24 23.77
CA PRO A 714 -20.45 -1.27 23.77
C PRO A 714 -21.02 -0.94 22.39
N MET A 715 -22.12 -1.56 22.02
CA MET A 715 -22.90 -1.20 20.85
C MET A 715 -24.31 -0.81 21.24
N THR A 716 -24.81 0.27 20.66
CA THR A 716 -26.14 0.80 20.93
C THR A 716 -27.17 0.26 19.93
N PRO A 717 -28.41 0.00 20.38
CA PRO A 717 -29.49 -0.37 19.48
C PRO A 717 -30.09 0.84 18.78
N CYS A 718 -30.83 0.60 17.69
CA CYS A 718 -31.59 1.65 16.98
C CYS A 718 -32.84 1.05 16.34
N TRP A 719 -33.99 1.63 16.65
CA TRP A 719 -35.20 1.42 15.86
C TRP A 719 -35.13 2.30 14.59
N ALA A 720 -35.38 1.69 13.45
CA ALA A 720 -35.48 2.37 12.16
C ALA A 720 -36.89 2.18 11.59
N ALA A 721 -37.71 3.22 11.62
CA ALA A 721 -39.01 3.21 10.97
C ALA A 721 -38.92 3.60 9.49
N MET A 722 -39.73 3.00 8.66
CA MET A 722 -39.77 3.15 7.21
C MET A 722 -41.21 3.54 6.83
N ALA A 723 -41.40 4.79 6.40
CA ALA A 723 -42.69 5.32 6.04
C ALA A 723 -42.70 5.74 4.56
N ALA A 724 -43.77 5.39 3.85
CA ALA A 724 -44.04 5.94 2.53
C ALA A 724 -45.42 6.63 2.53
N PHE A 725 -45.47 7.78 1.85
CA PHE A 725 -46.65 8.63 1.79
C PHE A 725 -47.25 8.67 0.38
N GLU A 726 -48.57 8.85 0.29
CA GLU A 726 -49.32 8.95 -1.00
C GLU A 726 -48.89 10.18 -1.82
N ARG A 727 -48.42 11.23 -1.16
CA ARG A 727 -47.92 12.45 -1.77
C ARG A 727 -46.70 12.97 -0.99
N ARG A 728 -45.96 13.89 -1.60
CA ARG A 728 -44.76 14.45 -1.01
C ARG A 728 -45.08 15.15 0.32
N VAL A 729 -44.35 14.85 1.37
CA VAL A 729 -44.35 15.61 2.65
C VAL A 729 -43.75 16.99 2.38
N ASP A 730 -44.47 18.03 2.79
CA ASP A 730 -44.07 19.40 2.52
C ASP A 730 -42.95 19.84 3.46
N THR A 731 -41.70 19.62 3.03
CA THR A 731 -40.48 20.09 3.71
C THR A 731 -39.50 20.67 2.69
N ALA A 732 -38.82 21.75 3.08
CA ALA A 732 -37.72 22.33 2.30
C ALA A 732 -36.41 21.59 2.43
N TRP A 733 -36.38 20.49 3.17
CA TRP A 733 -35.20 19.69 3.46
C TRP A 733 -35.45 18.20 3.17
N ASP A 734 -34.37 17.48 2.90
CA ASP A 734 -34.39 16.05 2.62
C ASP A 734 -33.75 15.22 3.74
N GLY A 735 -33.27 15.86 4.79
CA GLY A 735 -32.82 15.20 6.00
C GLY A 735 -32.65 16.15 7.17
N ALA A 736 -32.90 15.64 8.37
CA ALA A 736 -32.79 16.44 9.60
C ALA A 736 -32.12 15.65 10.74
N PHE A 737 -31.21 16.34 11.43
CA PHE A 737 -30.74 15.91 12.75
C PHE A 737 -31.66 16.49 13.81
N LEU A 738 -32.16 15.65 14.70
CA LEU A 738 -33.13 16.03 15.70
C LEU A 738 -32.51 15.97 17.10
N HIS A 739 -32.86 17.00 17.91
CA HIS A 739 -32.42 17.13 19.29
C HIS A 739 -33.67 17.17 20.18
N GLU A 740 -33.58 16.54 21.36
CA GLU A 740 -34.68 16.43 22.32
C GLU A 740 -35.94 15.76 21.73
N SER A 741 -35.74 14.75 20.90
CA SER A 741 -36.76 13.98 20.19
C SER A 741 -36.50 12.50 20.36
N PRO A 742 -37.52 11.63 20.29
CA PRO A 742 -37.31 10.18 20.09
C PRO A 742 -36.46 9.85 18.84
N LEU A 743 -36.45 10.74 17.86
CA LEU A 743 -35.70 10.57 16.62
C LEU A 743 -34.33 11.28 16.72
N ALA A 744 -33.29 10.63 16.24
CA ALA A 744 -31.96 11.22 16.08
C ALA A 744 -31.72 11.77 14.66
N TRP A 745 -32.26 11.07 13.66
CA TRP A 745 -32.05 11.37 12.26
C TRP A 745 -33.25 10.93 11.42
N VAL A 746 -33.62 11.76 10.47
CA VAL A 746 -34.62 11.43 9.46
C VAL A 746 -34.10 11.78 8.08
N SER A 747 -34.48 11.00 7.06
CA SER A 747 -34.12 11.34 5.67
C SER A 747 -35.20 10.91 4.69
N ARG A 748 -35.42 11.74 3.69
CA ARG A 748 -36.23 11.42 2.51
C ARG A 748 -35.43 10.47 1.62
N ASN A 749 -35.74 9.20 1.69
CA ASN A 749 -34.99 8.19 0.95
C ASN A 749 -35.17 8.33 -0.56
N SER A 750 -36.37 8.70 -1.00
CA SER A 750 -36.71 8.91 -2.42
C SER A 750 -35.98 10.11 -3.07
N ALA A 751 -35.42 11.05 -2.28
CA ALA A 751 -34.61 12.16 -2.78
C ALA A 751 -33.14 11.79 -3.03
N LYS A 752 -32.72 10.59 -2.62
CA LYS A 752 -31.33 10.14 -2.85
C LYS A 752 -31.13 9.74 -4.30
N PRO A 753 -29.92 9.97 -4.86
CA PRO A 753 -29.59 9.53 -6.23
C PRO A 753 -29.92 8.06 -6.49
N GLY A 754 -30.55 7.78 -7.63
CA GLY A 754 -30.90 6.44 -8.10
C GLY A 754 -32.04 5.74 -7.36
N ARG A 755 -32.81 6.46 -6.51
CA ARG A 755 -34.06 5.95 -5.92
C ARG A 755 -35.23 6.35 -6.79
N ASP A 756 -36.31 5.56 -6.68
CA ASP A 756 -37.56 5.84 -7.37
C ASP A 756 -38.28 7.04 -6.70
N PRO A 757 -38.52 8.16 -7.39
CA PRO A 757 -39.18 9.33 -6.82
C PRO A 757 -40.70 9.26 -6.86
N SER A 758 -41.28 8.19 -7.40
CA SER A 758 -42.72 8.06 -7.58
C SER A 758 -43.53 8.02 -6.28
N SER A 759 -42.88 7.64 -5.17
CA SER A 759 -43.44 7.63 -3.83
C SER A 759 -42.52 8.39 -2.88
N ASP A 760 -43.09 9.10 -1.90
CA ASP A 760 -42.29 9.84 -0.91
C ASP A 760 -41.89 8.92 0.25
N CYS A 761 -40.75 8.29 0.13
CA CYS A 761 -40.21 7.34 1.10
C CYS A 761 -39.29 8.02 2.10
N TRP A 762 -39.49 7.76 3.38
CA TRP A 762 -38.71 8.28 4.49
C TRP A 762 -38.16 7.17 5.39
N VAL A 763 -37.00 7.41 5.95
CA VAL A 763 -36.41 6.56 6.99
C VAL A 763 -36.16 7.41 8.23
N LEU A 764 -36.62 6.90 9.37
CA LEU A 764 -36.66 7.58 10.66
C LEU A 764 -35.84 6.74 11.65
N HIS A 765 -34.68 7.23 12.08
CA HIS A 765 -33.84 6.57 13.08
C HIS A 765 -34.09 7.15 14.46
N ALA A 766 -34.44 6.28 15.38
CA ALA A 766 -34.59 6.64 16.79
C ALA A 766 -33.21 6.91 17.44
N THR A 767 -33.23 7.66 18.53
CA THR A 767 -32.07 7.79 19.43
C THR A 767 -31.75 6.44 20.08
N ALA A 768 -30.51 6.27 20.51
CA ALA A 768 -30.08 5.08 21.23
C ALA A 768 -30.84 4.94 22.57
N ASP A 769 -31.02 6.04 23.30
CA ASP A 769 -31.67 6.06 24.61
C ASP A 769 -33.17 5.70 24.49
N TRP A 770 -33.88 6.30 23.54
CA TRP A 770 -35.28 5.97 23.30
C TRP A 770 -35.40 4.50 22.88
N THR A 771 -34.51 3.99 22.01
CA THR A 771 -34.51 2.59 21.60
C THR A 771 -34.24 1.65 22.75
N ALA A 772 -33.28 1.95 23.62
CA ALA A 772 -32.97 1.15 24.79
C ALA A 772 -34.15 1.06 25.79
N ALA A 773 -34.84 2.19 26.01
CA ALA A 773 -36.03 2.26 26.85
C ALA A 773 -37.25 1.53 26.25
N ASN A 774 -37.27 1.35 24.92
CA ASN A 774 -38.35 0.77 24.15
C ASN A 774 -37.96 -0.47 23.37
N LEU A 775 -36.98 -1.24 23.88
CA LEU A 775 -36.39 -2.35 23.16
C LEU A 775 -37.37 -3.46 22.81
N ASP A 776 -38.35 -3.72 23.72
CA ASP A 776 -39.30 -4.81 23.62
C ASP A 776 -40.65 -4.40 23.00
N LEU A 777 -40.78 -3.16 22.53
CA LEU A 777 -41.98 -2.74 21.81
C LEU A 777 -42.23 -3.61 20.57
N PRO A 778 -43.54 -3.93 20.30
CA PRO A 778 -43.92 -4.47 19.00
C PRO A 778 -43.50 -3.51 17.90
N LYS A 779 -42.97 -4.06 16.77
CA LYS A 779 -42.47 -3.27 15.66
C LYS A 779 -43.46 -2.22 15.11
N ASP A 780 -44.74 -2.56 15.06
CA ASP A 780 -45.82 -1.71 14.56
C ASP A 780 -46.09 -0.55 15.53
N GLU A 781 -45.93 -0.75 16.84
CA GLU A 781 -46.05 0.30 17.85
C GLU A 781 -44.85 1.26 17.79
N ALA A 782 -43.64 0.70 17.71
CA ALA A 782 -42.43 1.49 17.52
C ALA A 782 -42.52 2.38 16.26
N ALA A 783 -43.01 1.81 15.14
CA ALA A 783 -43.21 2.53 13.90
C ALA A 783 -44.18 3.70 14.04
N ARG A 784 -45.33 3.48 14.73
CA ARG A 784 -46.34 4.55 14.97
C ARG A 784 -45.82 5.67 15.85
N GLN A 785 -45.11 5.35 16.92
CA GLN A 785 -44.53 6.37 17.83
C GLN A 785 -43.46 7.21 17.11
N LEU A 786 -42.59 6.58 16.31
CA LEU A 786 -41.56 7.29 15.54
C LEU A 786 -42.19 8.14 14.40
N LEU A 787 -43.28 7.65 13.78
CA LEU A 787 -44.02 8.42 12.80
C LEU A 787 -44.68 9.66 13.42
N ALA A 788 -45.25 9.55 14.61
CA ALA A 788 -45.81 10.69 15.35
C ALA A 788 -44.74 11.72 15.69
N ALA A 789 -43.55 11.27 16.17
CA ALA A 789 -42.42 12.16 16.43
C ALA A 789 -41.93 12.87 15.15
N PHE A 790 -41.98 12.17 13.98
CA PHE A 790 -41.67 12.78 12.69
C PHE A 790 -42.68 13.88 12.32
N GLY A 791 -43.98 13.61 12.53
CA GLY A 791 -45.03 14.61 12.30
C GLY A 791 -44.78 15.91 13.09
N HIS A 792 -44.46 15.81 14.37
CA HIS A 792 -44.12 17.00 15.20
C HIS A 792 -42.91 17.75 14.67
N SER A 793 -41.90 17.02 14.15
CA SER A 793 -40.69 17.64 13.56
C SER A 793 -41.02 18.43 12.27
N VAL A 794 -41.95 17.92 11.45
CA VAL A 794 -42.42 18.62 10.25
C VAL A 794 -43.24 19.85 10.62
N GLU A 795 -44.14 19.75 11.60
CA GLU A 795 -44.92 20.91 12.11
C GLU A 795 -44.01 21.98 12.67
N GLN A 796 -43.02 21.65 13.48
CA GLN A 796 -42.02 22.54 14.02
C GLN A 796 -41.23 23.26 12.91
N SER A 797 -40.90 22.54 11.85
CA SER A 797 -40.18 23.09 10.70
C SER A 797 -41.06 24.09 9.91
N ALA A 798 -42.36 23.82 9.75
CA ALA A 798 -43.29 24.67 9.07
C ALA A 798 -43.49 25.98 9.86
N ALA A 799 -43.65 25.91 11.21
CA ALA A 799 -43.79 27.07 12.08
C ALA A 799 -42.58 28.04 12.02
N ALA A 800 -41.36 27.48 11.98
CA ALA A 800 -40.13 28.27 11.87
C ALA A 800 -39.96 28.97 10.50
N GLY A 801 -40.49 28.38 9.42
CA GLY A 801 -40.45 28.97 8.08
C GLY A 801 -41.35 30.20 7.87
N GLN A 802 -42.36 30.40 8.71
CA GLN A 802 -43.30 31.50 8.60
C GLN A 802 -42.76 32.87 9.10
N GLY A 803 -41.63 32.88 9.83
CA GLY A 803 -41.01 34.09 10.33
C GLY A 803 -40.21 34.92 9.31
N GLY A 804 -40.09 34.56 8.04
CA GLY A 804 -39.16 35.19 7.13
C GLY A 804 -39.55 35.37 5.64
N ARG A 805 -40.74 35.01 5.18
CA ARG A 805 -41.15 35.22 3.76
C ARG A 805 -42.64 35.45 3.59
N CYS A 806 -43.02 36.65 3.14
CA CYS A 806 -44.28 36.91 2.41
C CYS A 806 -44.18 36.22 1.02
N GLY A 807 -44.77 35.04 0.84
CA GLY A 807 -44.90 34.39 -0.44
C GLY A 807 -45.62 33.05 -0.28
N ALA A 808 -46.82 32.96 -0.89
CA ALA A 808 -47.78 31.88 -0.91
C ALA A 808 -47.26 30.49 -0.54
N SER A 809 -47.46 30.06 0.70
CA SER A 809 -47.43 28.67 1.12
C SER A 809 -48.87 28.22 1.36
N HIS A 810 -49.23 27.04 1.00
CA HIS A 810 -50.53 26.43 1.22
C HIS A 810 -50.72 26.17 2.73
N SER A 811 -51.01 27.16 3.51
CA SER A 811 -51.53 27.01 4.86
C SER A 811 -53.05 26.83 4.78
N THR A 812 -53.58 25.97 5.63
CA THR A 812 -55.02 25.89 5.87
C THR A 812 -55.56 27.23 6.37
N PRO A 813 -56.84 27.60 6.19
CA PRO A 813 -57.42 28.88 6.60
C PRO A 813 -57.24 29.22 8.08
N ASP A 814 -56.88 28.23 8.92
CA ASP A 814 -56.70 28.37 10.37
C ASP A 814 -55.21 28.49 10.82
N GLY A 815 -54.23 28.64 9.90
CA GLY A 815 -52.84 28.84 10.26
C GLY A 815 -52.14 27.62 10.87
N GLN A 816 -52.75 26.44 10.86
CA GLN A 816 -52.13 25.19 11.33
C GLN A 816 -51.29 24.55 10.20
N ALA A 817 -50.17 23.98 10.55
CA ALA A 817 -49.34 23.19 9.63
C ALA A 817 -50.20 22.02 9.08
N ALA A 818 -50.10 21.77 7.77
CA ALA A 818 -50.85 20.68 7.17
C ALA A 818 -50.41 19.34 7.78
N PRO A 819 -51.35 18.47 8.16
CA PRO A 819 -51.05 17.16 8.71
C PRO A 819 -50.23 16.34 7.68
N LEU A 820 -49.45 15.37 8.17
CA LEU A 820 -48.71 14.44 7.29
C LEU A 820 -49.69 13.81 6.27
N PRO A 821 -49.27 13.61 5.01
CA PRO A 821 -50.09 12.85 4.05
C PRO A 821 -50.37 11.44 4.56
N ALA A 822 -51.41 10.80 3.98
CA ALA A 822 -51.72 9.41 4.34
C ALA A 822 -50.52 8.50 4.04
N THR A 823 -50.25 7.59 4.97
CA THR A 823 -49.17 6.61 4.82
C THR A 823 -49.69 5.43 3.99
N ILE A 824 -48.93 5.06 2.95
CA ILE A 824 -49.18 3.87 2.13
C ILE A 824 -48.37 2.67 2.57
N HIS A 825 -47.30 2.91 3.36
CA HIS A 825 -46.49 1.88 3.97
C HIS A 825 -45.87 2.40 5.28
N LEU A 826 -45.88 1.55 6.30
CA LEU A 826 -45.24 1.79 7.59
C LEU A 826 -44.74 0.48 8.17
N ASP A 827 -43.47 0.36 8.38
CA ASP A 827 -42.81 -0.80 9.01
C ASP A 827 -41.63 -0.31 9.87
N ALA A 828 -41.13 -1.11 10.79
CA ALA A 828 -39.92 -0.83 11.56
C ALA A 828 -39.01 -2.03 11.64
N HIS A 829 -37.74 -1.71 11.80
CA HIS A 829 -36.68 -2.71 12.03
C HIS A 829 -35.86 -2.32 13.26
N ARG A 830 -35.57 -3.29 14.11
CA ARG A 830 -34.75 -3.12 15.32
C ARG A 830 -33.32 -3.59 15.06
N TRP A 831 -32.39 -2.67 14.96
CA TRP A 831 -30.96 -2.95 14.94
C TRP A 831 -30.48 -3.10 16.38
N MET A 832 -30.08 -4.34 16.80
CA MET A 832 -29.54 -4.57 18.15
C MET A 832 -28.11 -3.99 18.30
N PHE A 833 -27.35 -3.97 17.23
CA PHE A 833 -25.94 -3.52 17.21
C PHE A 833 -25.78 -2.49 16.09
N SER A 834 -26.36 -1.31 16.27
CA SER A 834 -26.42 -0.26 15.25
C SER A 834 -25.12 0.51 15.15
N ALA A 835 -24.69 1.08 16.25
CA ALA A 835 -23.53 1.97 16.32
C ALA A 835 -22.74 1.71 17.61
N THR A 836 -21.52 2.23 17.65
CA THR A 836 -20.66 2.22 18.84
C THR A 836 -20.38 3.68 19.26
N PRO A 837 -20.61 4.05 20.54
CA PRO A 837 -20.24 5.34 21.07
C PRO A 837 -18.72 5.50 21.30
N LEU A 838 -18.03 4.36 21.42
CA LEU A 838 -16.58 4.27 21.66
C LEU A 838 -15.98 3.29 20.67
N THR A 839 -14.82 3.61 20.14
CA THR A 839 -14.01 2.71 19.31
C THR A 839 -12.66 2.45 19.99
N LEU A 840 -12.01 1.36 19.66
CA LEU A 840 -10.69 1.03 20.22
C LEU A 840 -9.56 1.87 19.57
N ASP A 841 -9.88 2.68 18.58
CA ASP A 841 -8.91 3.44 17.78
C ASP A 841 -7.78 2.57 17.20
N ARG A 842 -8.15 1.35 16.83
CA ARG A 842 -7.28 0.37 16.17
C ARG A 842 -7.89 0.00 14.83
N GLN A 843 -7.05 -0.28 13.84
CA GLN A 843 -7.56 -0.68 12.52
C GLN A 843 -8.13 -2.11 12.56
N CYS A 844 -7.45 -3.03 13.25
CA CYS A 844 -7.89 -4.41 13.50
C CYS A 844 -7.24 -4.95 14.77
N LEU A 845 -7.71 -6.11 15.27
CA LEU A 845 -6.98 -6.92 16.24
C LEU A 845 -6.37 -8.11 15.49
N TRP A 846 -5.13 -8.46 15.82
CA TRP A 846 -4.39 -9.56 15.20
C TRP A 846 -3.64 -10.36 16.26
N ASP A 847 -3.88 -11.67 16.29
CA ASP A 847 -3.09 -12.62 17.07
C ASP A 847 -2.20 -13.45 16.11
N ASP A 848 -0.91 -13.19 16.18
CA ASP A 848 0.08 -13.85 15.33
C ASP A 848 0.25 -15.34 15.65
N ALA A 849 0.03 -15.74 16.89
CA ALA A 849 0.19 -17.12 17.35
C ALA A 849 -0.96 -18.01 16.87
N SER A 850 -2.18 -17.52 16.99
CA SER A 850 -3.38 -18.25 16.57
C SER A 850 -3.79 -17.95 15.12
N GLN A 851 -3.21 -16.94 14.47
CA GLN A 851 -3.55 -16.52 13.11
C GLN A 851 -5.02 -16.06 12.98
N LEU A 852 -5.47 -15.31 13.99
CA LEU A 852 -6.82 -14.78 14.09
C LEU A 852 -6.82 -13.26 13.91
N ALA A 853 -7.71 -12.76 13.04
CA ALA A 853 -7.99 -11.34 12.92
C ALA A 853 -9.42 -11.00 13.34
N LEU A 854 -9.61 -9.83 13.99
CA LEU A 854 -10.92 -9.22 14.18
C LEU A 854 -10.98 -7.92 13.42
N CYS A 855 -12.06 -7.68 12.70
CA CYS A 855 -12.31 -6.42 12.00
C CYS A 855 -13.77 -5.98 12.12
N GLY A 856 -13.99 -4.68 11.98
CA GLY A 856 -15.29 -4.05 12.04
C GLY A 856 -15.17 -2.55 12.25
N ASP A 857 -16.24 -1.82 11.96
CA ASP A 857 -16.29 -0.39 12.20
C ASP A 857 -16.13 -0.01 13.68
N TRP A 858 -16.49 -0.90 14.59
CA TRP A 858 -16.32 -0.73 16.03
C TRP A 858 -14.86 -0.65 16.51
N LEU A 859 -13.91 -1.04 15.64
CA LEU A 859 -12.48 -0.86 15.87
C LEU A 859 -11.97 0.50 15.34
N ALA A 860 -12.49 0.96 14.20
CA ALA A 860 -11.88 2.02 13.38
C ALA A 860 -12.82 3.21 13.06
N GLY A 861 -13.73 3.61 13.97
CA GLY A 861 -14.47 4.86 13.88
C GLY A 861 -15.96 4.77 13.52
N GLY A 862 -16.59 3.58 13.61
CA GLY A 862 -18.06 3.43 13.63
C GLY A 862 -18.82 3.72 12.33
N ARG A 863 -18.16 3.77 11.17
CA ARG A 863 -18.74 4.18 9.86
C ARG A 863 -18.39 3.18 8.77
N ILE A 864 -18.95 3.35 7.56
CA ILE A 864 -18.60 2.55 6.37
C ILE A 864 -17.09 2.67 6.07
N GLU A 865 -16.52 3.87 6.18
CA GLU A 865 -15.09 4.09 6.06
C GLU A 865 -14.28 3.28 7.08
N GLY A 866 -14.69 3.30 8.35
CA GLY A 866 -14.06 2.49 9.40
C GLY A 866 -14.14 1.00 9.11
N ALA A 867 -15.28 0.53 8.63
CA ALA A 867 -15.44 -0.87 8.22
C ALA A 867 -14.52 -1.25 7.05
N TYR A 868 -14.40 -0.38 6.03
CA TYR A 868 -13.50 -0.56 4.90
C TYR A 868 -12.03 -0.67 5.35
N ARG A 869 -11.57 0.32 6.14
CA ARG A 869 -10.18 0.38 6.63
C ARG A 869 -9.85 -0.81 7.53
N SER A 870 -10.78 -1.18 8.40
CA SER A 870 -10.61 -2.31 9.31
C SER A 870 -10.52 -3.65 8.57
N GLY A 871 -11.36 -3.87 7.55
CA GLY A 871 -11.28 -5.05 6.70
C GLY A 871 -9.97 -5.14 5.91
N ALA A 872 -9.50 -4.02 5.36
CA ALA A 872 -8.21 -3.93 4.67
C ALA A 872 -7.03 -4.23 5.60
N ALA A 873 -7.05 -3.69 6.82
CA ALA A 873 -6.02 -3.94 7.83
C ALA A 873 -5.96 -5.42 8.27
N ALA A 874 -7.13 -6.05 8.48
CA ALA A 874 -7.20 -7.47 8.83
C ALA A 874 -6.64 -8.36 7.70
N ALA A 875 -6.99 -8.08 6.45
CA ALA A 875 -6.39 -8.76 5.30
C ALA A 875 -4.87 -8.55 5.28
N GLY A 876 -4.40 -7.32 5.52
CA GLY A 876 -2.98 -7.00 5.60
C GLY A 876 -2.22 -7.82 6.64
N CYS A 877 -2.82 -8.09 7.82
CA CYS A 877 -2.21 -8.96 8.83
C CYS A 877 -2.00 -10.38 8.29
N VAL A 878 -3.02 -10.97 7.67
CA VAL A 878 -2.94 -12.30 7.05
C VAL A 878 -1.89 -12.31 5.93
N LEU A 879 -1.88 -11.30 5.05
CA LEU A 879 -0.93 -11.18 3.96
C LEU A 879 0.52 -11.06 4.46
N ARG A 880 0.76 -10.24 5.50
CA ARG A 880 2.09 -10.10 6.11
C ARG A 880 2.56 -11.41 6.74
N LYS A 881 1.68 -12.08 7.48
CA LYS A 881 2.00 -13.39 8.10
C LYS A 881 2.41 -14.42 7.06
N ALA A 882 1.60 -14.57 6.01
CA ALA A 882 1.88 -15.53 4.94
C ALA A 882 3.11 -15.14 4.09
N GLY A 883 3.27 -13.86 3.79
CA GLY A 883 4.34 -13.38 2.89
C GLY A 883 5.70 -13.17 3.56
N LEU A 884 5.76 -13.05 4.88
CA LEU A 884 6.99 -12.93 5.67
C LEU A 884 7.38 -14.23 6.37
N ALA A 885 6.52 -15.27 6.33
CA ALA A 885 6.91 -16.59 6.78
C ALA A 885 8.15 -17.03 5.99
N THR A 886 9.26 -17.25 6.69
CA THR A 886 10.47 -17.82 6.08
C THR A 886 10.14 -19.24 5.64
N PRO A 887 10.44 -19.65 4.38
CA PRO A 887 10.27 -21.04 3.96
C PRO A 887 11.10 -22.00 4.79
#